data_1e7e1211be12e838172d480cb4d083e4
#
_entry.id   1e7e1211be12e838172d480cb4d083e4
#
_cell.length_a   1.000
_cell.length_b   1.000
_cell.length_c   1.000
_cell.angle_alpha   90.00
_cell.angle_beta   90.00
_cell.angle_gamma   90.00
#
_symmetry.space_group_name_H-M   'P 1'
#
loop_
_entity.id
_entity.type
_entity.pdbx_description
1 polymer ?
#
loop_
_entity_poly.entity_id
_entity_poly.type
_entity_poly.pdbx_seq_one_letter_code
_entity_poly.pdbx_strand_id
1 'polypeptide(L)'
;MSTYDSIDFSPLLDIAADEVVTHSPVRDVRLPSGKVLALITLDNGRDHTRPNTLGPKTLMELGTRLDELAARAAAGEIHAVAVTGKQYILAAGADLSDISLVGSRENARKIAQLGHHVLGKLGDLGVPSFAFINGLALGGGLEIGLNSTYRTVDASAAAIALPEVFLGIIPGWGGAYLLPNLIGIENALEVVISNPLKQNRMLKPQQAFDYGIVDAIFPAANYLEDSLRWADGVLGGSVKVDRKNEPGKIERLTKWPIAIKVARGMLESKIGAVPKSPYVALDLLDKAKGGSKAEGFAREDEALADLVTGDQFAASMYAFDLVQKRAKRPVGAPDKELAKKVTKVGIIGAGLMASQFALLFVGKLQVPVLITDLDQARVDKGVAYIHDEIGKLEAKGRLDADAANKLRALVTGTTDKSLYADCDFVIEAVFEEVGVKQAVFAEIEKIVSDDTVLATNTSSLSVEEIGSKLAHPERLVGFHFFNPVAVMPLIEIVKTPQTGDAALSTAFVVAKNLGKNAVLTADAPGFVVNRLLAKVMGEAARAVYEGTPVADVEKAFAPLGLPMGPFQLIDLVGWKVAAHVQDTMVRAFPDRFYANENFHALAELDDVVEKDKGGRVTGFTKAAQKAVKDAVGSHPASAETILRRVQDGLASEIKIMLDEGVVPEVQDIDLCLILGAGWPFIDGGASPYLDREGASERAFSDTFHHPPIRGIAG
;
A
#
# COMPACT_ATOMS: atom_id res chain seq x y z
N MET A 1 -15.23 15.68 -36.22
CA MET A 1 -15.33 16.42 -34.95
C MET A 1 -15.47 15.42 -33.84
N SER A 2 -14.64 15.51 -32.81
CA SER A 2 -14.75 14.71 -31.59
C SER A 2 -16.06 15.02 -30.88
N THR A 3 -16.64 14.04 -30.20
CA THR A 3 -17.83 14.25 -29.32
C THR A 3 -17.59 15.32 -28.25
N TYR A 4 -16.33 15.65 -27.97
CA TYR A 4 -15.90 16.57 -26.92
C TYR A 4 -15.66 18.01 -27.42
N ASP A 5 -15.64 18.28 -28.74
CA ASP A 5 -15.31 19.61 -29.32
C ASP A 5 -16.31 20.70 -28.95
N SER A 6 -17.52 20.34 -28.50
CA SER A 6 -18.57 21.28 -28.09
C SER A 6 -18.61 21.54 -26.59
N ILE A 7 -17.73 20.90 -25.79
CA ILE A 7 -17.74 21.01 -24.33
C ILE A 7 -16.91 22.21 -23.90
N ASP A 8 -17.51 23.08 -23.08
CA ASP A 8 -16.78 24.15 -22.38
C ASP A 8 -16.08 23.61 -21.12
N PHE A 9 -14.76 23.55 -21.17
CA PHE A 9 -13.90 23.12 -20.08
C PHE A 9 -13.38 24.29 -19.22
N SER A 10 -13.67 25.56 -19.57
CA SER A 10 -13.17 26.72 -18.84
C SER A 10 -13.50 26.74 -17.34
N PRO A 11 -14.66 26.20 -16.88
CA PRO A 11 -14.96 26.14 -15.45
C PRO A 11 -13.99 25.28 -14.64
N LEU A 12 -13.26 24.38 -15.28
CA LEU A 12 -12.25 23.54 -14.59
C LEU A 12 -11.00 24.33 -14.20
N LEU A 13 -10.75 25.51 -14.79
CA LEU A 13 -9.61 26.37 -14.45
C LEU A 13 -9.72 26.96 -13.04
N ASP A 14 -10.95 27.24 -12.59
CA ASP A 14 -11.21 27.76 -11.25
C ASP A 14 -10.93 26.69 -10.18
N ILE A 15 -11.25 25.43 -10.50
CA ILE A 15 -10.96 24.27 -9.64
C ILE A 15 -9.45 24.05 -9.51
N ALA A 16 -8.71 24.28 -10.59
CA ALA A 16 -7.26 24.03 -10.69
C ALA A 16 -6.43 25.30 -10.38
N ALA A 17 -6.91 26.20 -9.50
CA ALA A 17 -6.21 27.47 -9.23
C ALA A 17 -4.76 27.29 -8.83
N ASP A 18 -4.47 26.32 -7.94
CA ASP A 18 -3.16 26.03 -7.37
C ASP A 18 -2.39 24.90 -8.09
N GLU A 19 -2.84 24.47 -9.27
CA GLU A 19 -2.20 23.40 -10.05
C GLU A 19 -0.75 23.75 -10.38
N VAL A 20 0.17 22.82 -10.09
CA VAL A 20 1.53 22.86 -10.59
C VAL A 20 1.55 22.40 -12.04
N VAL A 21 1.46 23.35 -12.95
CA VAL A 21 1.31 23.07 -14.39
C VAL A 21 2.54 22.29 -14.91
N THR A 22 2.27 21.17 -15.56
CA THR A 22 3.25 20.46 -16.36
C THR A 22 3.22 21.02 -17.77
N HIS A 23 4.25 21.80 -18.12
CA HIS A 23 4.39 22.40 -19.46
C HIS A 23 4.74 21.34 -20.51
N SER A 24 4.43 21.67 -21.77
CA SER A 24 4.59 20.79 -22.92
C SER A 24 5.41 21.45 -24.05
N PRO A 25 6.67 21.92 -23.79
CA PRO A 25 7.53 22.47 -24.83
C PRO A 25 7.79 21.46 -25.93
N VAL A 26 7.86 21.98 -27.16
CA VAL A 26 8.10 21.18 -28.38
C VAL A 26 9.44 21.50 -29.00
N ARG A 27 10.15 20.47 -29.44
CA ARG A 27 11.39 20.58 -30.19
C ARG A 27 11.32 19.73 -31.44
N ASP A 28 11.66 20.30 -32.59
CA ASP A 28 11.80 19.54 -33.84
C ASP A 28 13.11 18.75 -33.84
N VAL A 29 13.01 17.45 -34.09
CA VAL A 29 14.14 16.54 -34.20
C VAL A 29 14.21 16.04 -35.66
N ARG A 30 15.30 16.34 -36.33
CA ARG A 30 15.57 15.79 -37.67
C ARG A 30 16.12 14.36 -37.52
N LEU A 31 15.36 13.39 -37.99
CA LEU A 31 15.72 11.98 -37.94
C LEU A 31 16.78 11.64 -39.00
N PRO A 32 17.51 10.50 -38.90
CA PRO A 32 18.50 10.07 -39.89
C PRO A 32 17.98 9.99 -41.33
N SER A 33 16.71 9.63 -41.51
CA SER A 33 16.03 9.61 -42.83
C SER A 33 15.75 11.01 -43.41
N GLY A 34 16.01 12.08 -42.65
CA GLY A 34 15.66 13.46 -43.01
C GLY A 34 14.25 13.88 -42.61
N LYS A 35 13.40 12.96 -42.14
CA LYS A 35 12.05 13.25 -41.61
C LYS A 35 12.15 14.09 -40.36
N VAL A 36 11.13 14.90 -40.08
CA VAL A 36 11.04 15.73 -38.86
C VAL A 36 10.04 15.10 -37.92
N LEU A 37 10.49 14.88 -36.68
CA LEU A 37 9.66 14.43 -35.55
C LEU A 37 9.55 15.59 -34.54
N ALA A 38 8.33 16.01 -34.22
CA ALA A 38 8.08 16.96 -33.16
C ALA A 38 8.07 16.26 -31.80
N LEU A 39 9.02 16.56 -30.94
CA LEU A 39 9.18 15.98 -29.61
C LEU A 39 8.61 16.92 -28.55
N ILE A 40 7.55 16.50 -27.89
CA ILE A 40 6.98 17.14 -26.70
C ILE A 40 7.71 16.60 -25.47
N THR A 41 8.16 17.48 -24.58
CA THR A 41 8.75 17.10 -23.29
C THR A 41 7.87 17.61 -22.16
N LEU A 42 7.28 16.72 -21.40
CA LEU A 42 6.47 17.08 -20.23
C LEU A 42 7.40 17.44 -19.05
N ASP A 43 7.28 18.67 -18.55
CA ASP A 43 8.11 19.18 -17.45
C ASP A 43 7.36 20.20 -16.59
N ASN A 44 7.25 19.95 -15.29
CA ASN A 44 6.64 20.87 -14.33
C ASN A 44 7.67 21.83 -13.69
N GLY A 45 8.88 21.92 -14.21
CA GLY A 45 9.96 22.79 -13.71
C GLY A 45 10.52 22.40 -12.32
N ARG A 46 10.11 21.25 -11.78
CA ARG A 46 10.60 20.71 -10.51
C ARG A 46 11.61 19.59 -10.76
N ASP A 47 12.38 19.22 -9.74
CA ASP A 47 13.31 18.09 -9.82
C ASP A 47 12.57 16.73 -9.96
N HIS A 48 13.35 15.65 -10.12
CA HIS A 48 12.80 14.30 -10.31
C HIS A 48 12.07 13.70 -9.09
N THR A 49 12.17 14.31 -7.91
CA THR A 49 11.40 13.89 -6.72
C THR A 49 9.97 14.42 -6.72
N ARG A 50 9.67 15.35 -7.62
CA ARG A 50 8.36 15.95 -7.82
C ARG A 50 7.82 15.55 -9.19
N PRO A 51 7.00 14.51 -9.29
CA PRO A 51 6.53 13.98 -10.56
C PRO A 51 5.70 15.01 -11.34
N ASN A 52 5.70 14.85 -12.67
CA ASN A 52 4.73 15.50 -13.54
C ASN A 52 3.34 14.96 -13.23
N THR A 53 2.35 15.83 -13.09
CA THR A 53 0.93 15.48 -12.96
C THR A 53 0.14 16.14 -14.08
N LEU A 54 -1.06 15.63 -14.35
CA LEU A 54 -1.94 16.06 -15.43
C LEU A 54 -3.21 16.65 -14.83
N GLY A 55 -3.17 17.93 -14.53
CA GLY A 55 -4.36 18.69 -14.13
C GLY A 55 -5.04 19.39 -15.32
N PRO A 56 -6.15 20.09 -15.08
CA PRO A 56 -6.91 20.77 -16.14
C PRO A 56 -6.09 21.77 -16.95
N LYS A 57 -5.26 22.61 -16.30
CA LYS A 57 -4.39 23.58 -17.01
C LYS A 57 -3.33 22.88 -17.87
N THR A 58 -2.70 21.84 -17.32
CA THR A 58 -1.74 20.99 -18.04
C THR A 58 -2.38 20.36 -19.28
N LEU A 59 -3.57 19.77 -19.12
CA LEU A 59 -4.29 19.15 -20.25
C LEU A 59 -4.68 20.17 -21.31
N MET A 60 -5.16 21.36 -20.93
CA MET A 60 -5.52 22.40 -21.90
C MET A 60 -4.30 22.92 -22.68
N GLU A 61 -3.15 23.11 -22.01
CA GLU A 61 -1.90 23.47 -22.66
C GLU A 61 -1.46 22.37 -23.66
N LEU A 62 -1.45 21.11 -23.21
CA LEU A 62 -1.11 19.97 -24.08
C LEU A 62 -2.09 19.87 -25.26
N GLY A 63 -3.40 20.07 -25.04
CA GLY A 63 -4.42 20.06 -26.06
C GLY A 63 -4.17 21.09 -27.16
N THR A 64 -3.86 22.36 -26.76
CA THR A 64 -3.49 23.44 -27.67
C THR A 64 -2.25 23.08 -28.48
N ARG A 65 -1.25 22.51 -27.82
CA ARG A 65 -0.01 22.09 -28.48
C ARG A 65 -0.23 20.97 -29.51
N LEU A 66 -1.12 20.02 -29.19
CA LEU A 66 -1.47 18.93 -30.12
C LEU A 66 -2.26 19.47 -31.34
N ASP A 67 -3.11 20.49 -31.18
CA ASP A 67 -3.82 21.13 -32.29
C ASP A 67 -2.84 21.86 -33.23
N GLU A 68 -1.85 22.59 -32.69
CA GLU A 68 -0.78 23.21 -33.47
C GLU A 68 0.02 22.14 -34.27
N LEU A 69 0.34 21.02 -33.63
CA LEU A 69 1.08 19.93 -34.27
C LEU A 69 0.26 19.19 -35.32
N ALA A 70 -1.04 19.03 -35.11
CA ALA A 70 -1.94 18.46 -36.13
C ALA A 70 -2.00 19.36 -37.40
N ALA A 71 -2.04 20.68 -37.22
CA ALA A 71 -1.97 21.62 -38.35
C ALA A 71 -0.64 21.54 -39.11
N ARG A 72 0.48 21.44 -38.40
CA ARG A 72 1.83 21.28 -38.98
C ARG A 72 1.97 19.92 -39.69
N ALA A 73 1.36 18.85 -39.14
CA ALA A 73 1.32 17.53 -39.79
C ALA A 73 0.53 17.59 -41.09
N ALA A 74 -0.63 18.25 -41.09
CA ALA A 74 -1.46 18.45 -42.31
C ALA A 74 -0.73 19.29 -43.37
N ALA A 75 0.11 20.24 -42.96
CA ALA A 75 0.95 21.03 -43.88
C ALA A 75 2.20 20.25 -44.37
N GLY A 76 2.47 19.04 -43.91
CA GLY A 76 3.63 18.25 -44.24
C GLY A 76 4.95 18.72 -43.64
N GLU A 77 4.90 19.60 -42.64
CA GLU A 77 6.08 20.13 -41.95
C GLU A 77 6.71 19.12 -40.99
N ILE A 78 5.91 18.26 -40.39
CA ILE A 78 6.33 17.18 -39.49
C ILE A 78 5.77 15.82 -39.96
N HIS A 79 6.49 14.75 -39.66
CA HIS A 79 6.20 13.39 -40.09
C HIS A 79 5.79 12.47 -38.95
N ALA A 80 6.00 12.92 -37.70
CA ALA A 80 5.63 12.21 -36.50
C ALA A 80 5.61 13.18 -35.32
N VAL A 81 4.90 12.79 -34.25
CA VAL A 81 4.92 13.45 -32.95
C VAL A 81 5.39 12.43 -31.90
N ALA A 82 6.24 12.85 -30.95
CA ALA A 82 6.58 12.02 -29.81
C ALA A 82 6.33 12.79 -28.51
N VAL A 83 5.94 12.07 -27.46
CA VAL A 83 5.82 12.60 -26.08
C VAL A 83 6.80 11.86 -25.18
N THR A 84 7.59 12.61 -24.44
CA THR A 84 8.46 12.11 -23.37
C THR A 84 8.32 13.00 -22.14
N GLY A 85 8.93 12.62 -21.02
CA GLY A 85 8.93 13.44 -19.82
C GLY A 85 10.32 13.94 -19.43
N LYS A 86 10.37 14.73 -18.36
CA LYS A 86 11.65 15.10 -17.74
C LYS A 86 12.37 13.85 -17.21
N GLN A 87 13.63 14.01 -16.81
CA GLN A 87 14.48 12.89 -16.39
C GLN A 87 13.77 11.96 -15.37
N TYR A 88 13.74 10.66 -15.65
CA TYR A 88 13.15 9.56 -14.86
C TYR A 88 11.62 9.55 -14.73
N ILE A 89 10.90 10.49 -15.32
CA ILE A 89 9.45 10.60 -15.12
C ILE A 89 8.76 11.02 -16.43
N LEU A 90 7.83 10.20 -16.91
CA LEU A 90 6.89 10.66 -17.92
C LEU A 90 5.77 11.46 -17.24
N ALA A 91 4.90 10.80 -16.50
CA ALA A 91 3.89 11.43 -15.64
C ALA A 91 3.36 10.42 -14.59
N ALA A 92 2.91 10.95 -13.44
CA ALA A 92 2.33 10.17 -12.34
C ALA A 92 0.78 10.11 -12.39
N GLY A 93 0.15 10.49 -13.47
CA GLY A 93 -1.30 10.49 -13.65
C GLY A 93 -1.95 11.84 -13.33
N ALA A 94 -3.25 11.80 -13.05
CA ALA A 94 -4.03 12.98 -12.71
C ALA A 94 -3.48 13.69 -11.47
N ASP A 95 -3.62 15.02 -11.43
CA ASP A 95 -3.35 15.76 -10.21
C ASP A 95 -4.48 15.52 -9.21
N LEU A 96 -4.14 14.85 -8.11
CA LEU A 96 -5.07 14.49 -7.05
C LEU A 96 -5.04 15.48 -5.88
N SER A 97 -4.19 16.52 -5.91
CA SER A 97 -3.99 17.45 -4.80
C SER A 97 -5.25 18.28 -4.50
N ASP A 98 -6.04 18.61 -5.54
CA ASP A 98 -7.19 19.50 -5.44
C ASP A 98 -8.53 18.80 -5.72
N ILE A 99 -8.56 17.47 -5.65
CA ILE A 99 -9.76 16.71 -6.01
C ILE A 99 -10.98 17.03 -5.14
N SER A 100 -10.75 17.50 -3.91
CA SER A 100 -11.83 18.01 -3.04
C SER A 100 -12.53 19.24 -3.61
N LEU A 101 -11.87 19.98 -4.52
CA LEU A 101 -12.40 21.15 -5.17
C LEU A 101 -13.28 20.82 -6.38
N VAL A 102 -13.35 19.57 -6.80
CA VAL A 102 -14.20 19.13 -7.93
C VAL A 102 -15.66 19.54 -7.73
N GLY A 103 -16.18 19.48 -6.50
CA GLY A 103 -17.40 20.09 -6.05
C GLY A 103 -18.70 19.54 -6.62
N SER A 104 -18.68 18.83 -7.76
CA SER A 104 -19.87 18.24 -8.38
C SER A 104 -19.55 17.06 -9.30
N ARG A 105 -20.55 16.19 -9.52
CA ARG A 105 -20.47 15.10 -10.50
C ARG A 105 -20.23 15.60 -11.92
N GLU A 106 -20.82 16.74 -12.28
CA GLU A 106 -20.65 17.36 -13.59
C GLU A 106 -19.20 17.78 -13.83
N ASN A 107 -18.53 18.39 -12.84
CA ASN A 107 -17.13 18.74 -12.93
C ASN A 107 -16.24 17.48 -13.02
N ALA A 108 -16.53 16.44 -12.22
CA ALA A 108 -15.83 15.16 -12.31
C ALA A 108 -15.93 14.55 -13.72
N ARG A 109 -17.13 14.60 -14.31
CA ARG A 109 -17.37 14.16 -15.69
C ARG A 109 -16.58 15.01 -16.70
N LYS A 110 -16.55 16.33 -16.55
CA LYS A 110 -15.77 17.22 -17.42
C LYS A 110 -14.27 16.96 -17.32
N ILE A 111 -13.74 16.60 -16.15
CA ILE A 111 -12.33 16.21 -15.99
C ILE A 111 -12.03 14.93 -16.80
N ALA A 112 -12.89 13.92 -16.72
CA ALA A 112 -12.77 12.71 -17.53
C ALA A 112 -12.80 13.02 -19.02
N GLN A 113 -13.77 13.82 -19.45
CA GLN A 113 -13.97 14.25 -20.85
C GLN A 113 -12.79 15.08 -21.37
N LEU A 114 -12.21 15.97 -20.54
CA LEU A 114 -11.03 16.74 -20.91
C LEU A 114 -9.83 15.84 -21.19
N GLY A 115 -9.57 14.84 -20.31
CA GLY A 115 -8.51 13.89 -20.53
C GLY A 115 -8.69 13.07 -21.81
N HIS A 116 -9.89 12.55 -22.07
CA HIS A 116 -10.20 11.85 -23.32
C HIS A 116 -10.08 12.76 -24.55
N HIS A 117 -10.55 13.99 -24.46
CA HIS A 117 -10.44 14.98 -25.55
C HIS A 117 -8.99 15.26 -25.92
N VAL A 118 -8.14 15.51 -24.92
CA VAL A 118 -6.74 15.89 -25.15
C VAL A 118 -5.89 14.69 -25.53
N LEU A 119 -5.91 13.61 -24.72
CA LEU A 119 -5.07 12.44 -24.98
C LEU A 119 -5.49 11.70 -26.25
N GLY A 120 -6.79 11.68 -26.55
CA GLY A 120 -7.33 11.09 -27.78
C GLY A 120 -6.76 11.70 -29.06
N LYS A 121 -6.37 12.99 -29.05
CA LYS A 121 -5.73 13.69 -30.19
C LYS A 121 -4.43 13.01 -30.62
N LEU A 122 -3.69 12.36 -29.69
CA LEU A 122 -2.45 11.63 -30.02
C LEU A 122 -2.66 10.54 -31.08
N GLY A 123 -3.83 9.90 -31.07
CA GLY A 123 -4.18 8.91 -32.09
C GLY A 123 -4.71 9.50 -33.40
N ASP A 124 -5.07 10.78 -33.41
CA ASP A 124 -5.84 11.44 -34.48
C ASP A 124 -5.02 12.55 -35.19
N LEU A 125 -3.69 12.64 -34.99
CA LEU A 125 -2.80 13.68 -35.53
C LEU A 125 -2.60 13.64 -37.06
N GLY A 126 -3.06 12.59 -37.74
CA GLY A 126 -2.80 12.38 -39.16
C GLY A 126 -1.38 11.88 -39.48
N VAL A 127 -0.49 11.86 -38.51
CA VAL A 127 0.86 11.25 -38.54
C VAL A 127 1.04 10.32 -37.33
N PRO A 128 1.96 9.33 -37.41
CA PRO A 128 2.21 8.44 -36.25
C PRO A 128 2.65 9.23 -35.01
N SER A 129 2.09 8.84 -33.86
CA SER A 129 2.50 9.34 -32.56
C SER A 129 3.27 8.28 -31.78
N PHE A 130 4.24 8.72 -30.99
CA PHE A 130 5.11 7.89 -30.17
C PHE A 130 5.07 8.35 -28.72
N ALA A 131 5.00 7.41 -27.76
CA ALA A 131 5.26 7.68 -26.38
C ALA A 131 6.63 7.08 -26.00
N PHE A 132 7.58 7.94 -25.65
CA PHE A 132 8.88 7.53 -25.15
C PHE A 132 8.84 7.54 -23.61
N ILE A 133 8.51 6.38 -23.02
CA ILE A 133 8.35 6.22 -21.56
C ILE A 133 9.73 6.17 -20.92
N ASN A 134 10.27 7.34 -20.59
CA ASN A 134 11.62 7.53 -20.07
C ASN A 134 11.76 7.32 -18.55
N GLY A 135 10.72 6.81 -17.88
CA GLY A 135 10.72 6.59 -16.44
C GLY A 135 9.35 6.21 -15.89
N LEU A 136 8.99 6.79 -14.74
CA LEU A 136 7.71 6.56 -14.09
C LEU A 136 6.53 6.92 -15.02
N ALA A 137 5.59 5.99 -15.21
CA ALA A 137 4.36 6.20 -15.97
C ALA A 137 3.18 5.54 -15.24
N LEU A 138 2.38 6.33 -14.55
CA LEU A 138 1.25 5.85 -13.74
C LEU A 138 -0.05 6.51 -14.20
N GLY A 139 -1.14 5.75 -14.20
CA GLY A 139 -2.48 6.25 -14.53
C GLY A 139 -2.50 7.01 -15.86
N GLY A 140 -2.97 8.25 -15.83
CA GLY A 140 -2.97 9.12 -17.00
C GLY A 140 -1.62 9.24 -17.72
N GLY A 141 -0.49 9.08 -16.99
CA GLY A 141 0.85 9.02 -17.61
C GLY A 141 1.04 7.79 -18.50
N LEU A 142 0.49 6.63 -18.11
CA LEU A 142 0.46 5.46 -18.99
C LEU A 142 -0.60 5.61 -20.08
N GLU A 143 -1.71 6.28 -19.80
CA GLU A 143 -2.79 6.54 -20.78
C GLU A 143 -2.34 7.46 -21.93
N ILE A 144 -1.34 8.38 -21.71
CA ILE A 144 -0.64 9.05 -22.81
C ILE A 144 -0.06 8.01 -23.79
N GLY A 145 0.61 6.99 -23.25
CA GLY A 145 1.16 5.90 -24.04
C GLY A 145 0.08 5.11 -24.77
N LEU A 146 -1.00 4.75 -24.08
CA LEU A 146 -2.10 3.98 -24.67
C LEU A 146 -2.82 4.72 -25.79
N ASN A 147 -2.91 6.03 -25.73
CA ASN A 147 -3.48 6.89 -26.78
C ASN A 147 -2.49 7.16 -27.93
N SER A 148 -1.18 6.89 -27.76
CA SER A 148 -0.18 7.01 -28.81
C SER A 148 -0.16 5.79 -29.73
N THR A 149 0.26 5.98 -30.99
CA THR A 149 0.35 4.88 -31.99
C THR A 149 1.39 3.84 -31.56
N TYR A 150 2.55 4.30 -31.06
CA TYR A 150 3.68 3.44 -30.68
C TYR A 150 4.25 3.83 -29.33
N ARG A 151 4.91 2.90 -28.65
CA ARG A 151 5.47 3.07 -27.29
C ARG A 151 6.83 2.41 -27.17
N THR A 152 7.80 3.14 -26.63
CA THR A 152 9.07 2.58 -26.15
C THR A 152 9.19 2.79 -24.64
N VAL A 153 10.03 2.01 -23.96
CA VAL A 153 10.28 2.16 -22.55
C VAL A 153 11.77 2.08 -22.22
N ASP A 154 12.19 2.90 -21.29
CA ASP A 154 13.51 2.83 -20.64
C ASP A 154 13.58 1.58 -19.74
N ALA A 155 14.61 0.75 -19.96
CA ALA A 155 14.81 -0.48 -19.17
C ALA A 155 15.01 -0.23 -17.66
N SER A 156 15.33 1.01 -17.27
CA SER A 156 15.47 1.42 -15.87
C SER A 156 14.22 2.08 -15.28
N ALA A 157 13.13 2.22 -16.05
CA ALA A 157 11.92 2.88 -15.56
C ALA A 157 11.44 2.26 -14.25
N ALA A 158 11.17 3.11 -13.27
CA ALA A 158 10.90 2.67 -11.90
C ALA A 158 9.60 1.87 -11.79
N ALA A 159 8.52 2.35 -12.47
CA ALA A 159 7.20 1.75 -12.39
C ALA A 159 6.31 2.14 -13.58
N ILE A 160 5.49 1.19 -14.01
CA ILE A 160 4.47 1.34 -15.04
C ILE A 160 3.18 0.72 -14.48
N ALA A 161 2.09 1.48 -14.38
CA ALA A 161 0.86 0.96 -13.78
C ALA A 161 -0.39 1.77 -14.13
N LEU A 162 -1.55 1.13 -13.94
CA LEU A 162 -2.86 1.76 -13.80
C LEU A 162 -3.36 1.50 -12.36
N PRO A 163 -3.01 2.35 -11.38
CA PRO A 163 -3.26 2.11 -9.96
C PRO A 163 -4.66 2.56 -9.50
N GLU A 164 -5.50 3.04 -10.38
CA GLU A 164 -6.74 3.75 -10.09
C GLU A 164 -7.69 2.94 -9.20
N VAL A 165 -7.81 1.63 -9.45
CA VAL A 165 -8.68 0.75 -8.66
C VAL A 165 -8.25 0.69 -7.18
N PHE A 166 -6.95 0.82 -6.89
CA PHE A 166 -6.44 0.94 -5.52
C PHE A 166 -6.94 2.22 -4.82
N LEU A 167 -7.14 3.30 -5.58
CA LEU A 167 -7.63 4.57 -5.09
C LEU A 167 -9.18 4.67 -5.07
N GLY A 168 -9.89 3.60 -5.41
CA GLY A 168 -11.34 3.60 -5.45
C GLY A 168 -11.97 4.17 -6.73
N ILE A 169 -11.17 4.41 -7.77
CA ILE A 169 -11.62 4.88 -9.10
C ILE A 169 -11.20 3.90 -10.21
N ILE A 170 -11.37 4.27 -11.47
CA ILE A 170 -10.97 3.48 -12.64
C ILE A 170 -10.01 4.27 -13.52
N PRO A 171 -9.19 3.62 -14.38
CA PRO A 171 -8.49 4.31 -15.46
C PRO A 171 -9.54 5.00 -16.37
N GLY A 172 -9.50 6.31 -16.41
CA GLY A 172 -10.61 7.09 -16.94
C GLY A 172 -10.24 7.96 -18.14
N TRP A 173 -9.07 7.75 -18.76
CA TRP A 173 -8.64 8.47 -19.96
C TRP A 173 -8.24 7.51 -21.10
N GLY A 174 -9.01 6.41 -21.20
CA GLY A 174 -8.89 5.38 -22.21
C GLY A 174 -8.31 4.06 -21.71
N GLY A 175 -7.79 4.00 -20.48
CA GLY A 175 -7.11 2.81 -19.98
C GLY A 175 -8.02 1.58 -19.85
N ALA A 176 -9.27 1.74 -19.49
CA ALA A 176 -10.21 0.62 -19.40
C ALA A 176 -10.70 0.12 -20.77
N TYR A 177 -10.65 0.95 -21.81
CA TYR A 177 -11.01 0.56 -23.18
C TYR A 177 -9.79 0.19 -24.03
N LEU A 178 -8.74 1.02 -24.07
CA LEU A 178 -7.58 0.84 -24.97
C LEU A 178 -6.71 -0.33 -24.54
N LEU A 179 -6.44 -0.47 -23.24
CA LEU A 179 -5.51 -1.49 -22.76
C LEU A 179 -5.97 -2.92 -23.10
N PRO A 180 -7.21 -3.36 -22.78
CA PRO A 180 -7.62 -4.73 -23.12
C PRO A 180 -7.70 -4.96 -24.62
N ASN A 181 -7.89 -3.91 -25.44
CA ASN A 181 -7.85 -4.00 -26.89
C ASN A 181 -6.42 -4.04 -27.45
N LEU A 182 -5.41 -3.70 -26.66
CA LEU A 182 -3.99 -3.76 -27.03
C LEU A 182 -3.33 -5.07 -26.57
N ILE A 183 -3.61 -5.54 -25.34
CA ILE A 183 -2.87 -6.64 -24.69
C ILE A 183 -3.72 -7.86 -24.35
N GLY A 184 -4.98 -7.90 -24.75
CA GLY A 184 -5.94 -8.95 -24.40
C GLY A 184 -6.49 -8.83 -22.97
N ILE A 185 -7.57 -9.57 -22.71
CA ILE A 185 -8.33 -9.42 -21.47
C ILE A 185 -7.59 -9.93 -20.23
N GLU A 186 -6.84 -11.05 -20.35
CA GLU A 186 -6.16 -11.66 -19.19
C GLU A 186 -5.08 -10.72 -18.63
N ASN A 187 -4.23 -10.15 -19.51
CA ASN A 187 -3.22 -9.18 -19.12
C ASN A 187 -3.85 -7.88 -18.61
N ALA A 188 -4.95 -7.41 -19.22
CA ALA A 188 -5.64 -6.21 -18.76
C ALA A 188 -6.25 -6.38 -17.37
N LEU A 189 -6.85 -7.54 -17.05
CA LEU A 189 -7.34 -7.87 -15.72
C LEU A 189 -6.21 -7.86 -14.68
N GLU A 190 -5.03 -8.35 -15.05
CA GLU A 190 -3.88 -8.31 -14.14
C GLU A 190 -3.43 -6.86 -13.87
N VAL A 191 -3.35 -6.01 -14.91
CA VAL A 191 -2.86 -4.63 -14.79
C VAL A 191 -3.87 -3.72 -14.08
N VAL A 192 -5.15 -3.80 -14.45
CA VAL A 192 -6.19 -2.85 -13.98
C VAL A 192 -6.78 -3.26 -12.64
N ILE A 193 -6.87 -4.57 -12.36
CA ILE A 193 -7.57 -5.08 -11.17
C ILE A 193 -6.63 -5.82 -10.22
N SER A 194 -5.95 -6.88 -10.70
CA SER A 194 -5.21 -7.76 -9.78
C SER A 194 -4.01 -7.06 -9.14
N ASN A 195 -3.24 -6.29 -9.91
CA ASN A 195 -2.06 -5.59 -9.42
C ASN A 195 -2.39 -4.47 -8.42
N PRO A 196 -3.37 -3.58 -8.67
CA PRO A 196 -3.83 -2.63 -7.68
C PRO A 196 -4.29 -3.29 -6.37
N LEU A 197 -5.03 -4.40 -6.43
CA LEU A 197 -5.49 -5.13 -5.25
C LEU A 197 -4.39 -5.94 -4.53
N LYS A 198 -3.22 -6.13 -5.16
CA LYS A 198 -2.02 -6.74 -4.56
C LYS A 198 -1.06 -5.69 -4.03
N GLN A 199 -1.49 -4.87 -3.09
CA GLN A 199 -0.71 -3.77 -2.50
C GLN A 199 -0.16 -2.79 -3.56
N ASN A 200 -0.98 -2.46 -4.54
CA ASN A 200 -0.62 -1.55 -5.64
C ASN A 200 0.66 -1.97 -6.37
N ARG A 201 0.76 -3.23 -6.74
CA ARG A 201 1.91 -3.77 -7.47
C ARG A 201 2.05 -3.10 -8.83
N MET A 202 3.26 -2.64 -9.14
CA MET A 202 3.57 -1.97 -10.39
C MET A 202 4.41 -2.88 -11.29
N LEU A 203 4.24 -2.72 -12.61
CA LEU A 203 5.02 -3.47 -13.60
C LEU A 203 6.45 -2.90 -13.71
N LYS A 204 7.38 -3.81 -13.95
CA LYS A 204 8.71 -3.46 -14.44
C LYS A 204 8.72 -3.35 -15.98
N PRO A 205 9.68 -2.63 -16.58
CA PRO A 205 9.76 -2.44 -18.04
C PRO A 205 9.66 -3.75 -18.84
N GLN A 206 10.36 -4.79 -18.42
CA GLN A 206 10.32 -6.09 -19.08
C GLN A 206 8.91 -6.72 -19.04
N GLN A 207 8.21 -6.63 -17.92
CA GLN A 207 6.82 -7.13 -17.81
C GLN A 207 5.86 -6.35 -18.72
N ALA A 208 6.04 -5.01 -18.81
CA ALA A 208 5.24 -4.18 -19.71
C ALA A 208 5.47 -4.56 -21.19
N PHE A 209 6.71 -4.89 -21.54
CA PHE A 209 7.07 -5.39 -22.87
C PHE A 209 6.49 -6.78 -23.13
N ASP A 210 6.63 -7.71 -22.20
CA ASP A 210 6.11 -9.09 -22.32
C ASP A 210 4.57 -9.10 -22.46
N TYR A 211 3.89 -8.18 -21.79
CA TYR A 211 2.43 -8.00 -21.93
C TYR A 211 2.03 -7.30 -23.22
N GLY A 212 2.98 -6.67 -23.95
CA GLY A 212 2.69 -5.92 -25.16
C GLY A 212 2.15 -4.50 -24.91
N ILE A 213 2.30 -3.98 -23.70
CA ILE A 213 1.96 -2.58 -23.39
C ILE A 213 2.88 -1.64 -24.15
N VAL A 214 4.15 -2.01 -24.29
CA VAL A 214 5.17 -1.26 -25.04
C VAL A 214 5.71 -2.09 -26.19
N ASP A 215 6.10 -1.42 -27.27
CA ASP A 215 6.52 -2.04 -28.54
C ASP A 215 8.04 -2.30 -28.58
N ALA A 216 8.84 -1.56 -27.77
CA ALA A 216 10.28 -1.75 -27.65
C ALA A 216 10.80 -1.32 -26.26
N ILE A 217 11.93 -1.90 -25.86
CA ILE A 217 12.64 -1.57 -24.63
C ILE A 217 14.10 -1.25 -24.95
N PHE A 218 14.63 -0.15 -24.38
CA PHE A 218 15.99 0.32 -24.63
C PHE A 218 16.74 0.60 -23.34
N PRO A 219 18.09 0.44 -23.33
CA PRO A 219 18.93 0.79 -22.18
C PRO A 219 18.86 2.27 -21.83
N ALA A 220 18.89 2.59 -20.54
CA ALA A 220 18.82 3.96 -20.03
C ALA A 220 19.87 4.91 -20.59
N ALA A 221 21.09 4.41 -20.84
CA ALA A 221 22.24 5.24 -21.25
C ALA A 221 21.98 6.02 -22.55
N ASN A 222 21.27 5.43 -23.51
CA ASN A 222 20.99 6.04 -24.82
C ASN A 222 19.49 5.97 -25.16
N TYR A 223 18.65 5.95 -24.14
CA TYR A 223 17.21 5.67 -24.30
C TYR A 223 16.54 6.56 -25.35
N LEU A 224 16.73 7.87 -25.28
CA LEU A 224 16.08 8.82 -26.19
C LEU A 224 16.58 8.65 -27.63
N GLU A 225 17.89 8.52 -27.83
CA GLU A 225 18.51 8.32 -29.14
C GLU A 225 18.07 7.00 -29.77
N ASP A 226 18.02 5.95 -28.99
CA ASP A 226 17.57 4.64 -29.48
C ASP A 226 16.08 4.64 -29.84
N SER A 227 15.24 5.33 -29.02
CA SER A 227 13.82 5.53 -29.34
C SER A 227 13.61 6.35 -30.60
N LEU A 228 14.42 7.41 -30.84
CA LEU A 228 14.37 8.21 -32.06
C LEU A 228 14.81 7.41 -33.31
N ARG A 229 15.89 6.60 -33.21
CA ARG A 229 16.31 5.70 -34.29
C ARG A 229 15.27 4.66 -34.60
N TRP A 230 14.68 4.08 -33.56
CA TRP A 230 13.60 3.11 -33.72
C TRP A 230 12.38 3.72 -34.37
N ALA A 231 11.98 4.93 -33.96
CA ALA A 231 10.88 5.67 -34.59
C ALA A 231 11.18 5.96 -36.08
N ASP A 232 12.40 6.33 -36.45
CA ASP A 232 12.85 6.51 -37.83
C ASP A 232 12.72 5.22 -38.65
N GLY A 233 13.12 4.09 -38.02
CA GLY A 233 12.96 2.77 -38.61
C GLY A 233 11.50 2.37 -38.88
N VAL A 234 10.61 2.69 -37.91
CA VAL A 234 9.15 2.49 -38.04
C VAL A 234 8.58 3.35 -39.17
N LEU A 235 8.94 4.64 -39.21
CA LEU A 235 8.49 5.57 -40.26
C LEU A 235 9.04 5.24 -41.63
N GLY A 236 10.20 4.59 -41.70
CA GLY A 236 10.84 4.11 -42.94
C GLY A 236 10.40 2.71 -43.37
N GLY A 237 9.63 2.00 -42.54
CA GLY A 237 9.17 0.64 -42.78
C GLY A 237 10.24 -0.45 -42.60
N SER A 238 11.45 -0.11 -42.11
CA SER A 238 12.51 -1.07 -41.78
C SER A 238 12.25 -1.79 -40.44
N VAL A 239 11.50 -1.17 -39.52
CA VAL A 239 11.02 -1.76 -38.29
C VAL A 239 9.53 -2.06 -38.44
N LYS A 240 9.16 -3.32 -38.26
CA LYS A 240 7.76 -3.76 -38.17
C LYS A 240 7.40 -4.08 -36.75
N VAL A 241 6.33 -3.46 -36.23
CA VAL A 241 5.81 -3.72 -34.88
C VAL A 241 4.81 -4.87 -34.92
N ASP A 242 5.12 -5.95 -34.21
CA ASP A 242 4.25 -7.12 -34.10
C ASP A 242 3.58 -7.14 -32.72
N ARG A 243 2.27 -6.95 -32.69
CA ARG A 243 1.45 -6.91 -31.47
C ARG A 243 0.78 -8.26 -31.23
N LYS A 244 1.55 -9.23 -30.76
CA LYS A 244 1.13 -10.62 -30.56
C LYS A 244 -0.02 -10.80 -29.58
N ASN A 245 -0.19 -9.87 -28.65
CA ASN A 245 -1.21 -9.93 -27.62
C ASN A 245 -2.49 -9.17 -27.97
N GLU A 246 -2.57 -8.53 -29.13
CA GLU A 246 -3.78 -7.86 -29.60
C GLU A 246 -4.90 -8.89 -29.85
N PRO A 247 -6.06 -8.77 -29.18
CA PRO A 247 -7.07 -9.82 -29.19
C PRO A 247 -7.80 -9.94 -30.53
N GLY A 248 -7.78 -11.13 -31.10
CA GLY A 248 -8.53 -11.48 -32.31
C GLY A 248 -10.03 -11.69 -32.05
N LYS A 249 -10.83 -11.81 -33.12
CA LYS A 249 -12.28 -12.05 -33.02
C LYS A 249 -12.64 -13.30 -32.21
N ILE A 250 -11.89 -14.38 -32.36
CA ILE A 250 -12.13 -15.65 -31.65
C ILE A 250 -11.90 -15.45 -30.16
N GLU A 251 -10.84 -14.79 -29.76
CA GLU A 251 -10.52 -14.52 -28.37
C GLU A 251 -11.61 -13.67 -27.69
N ARG A 252 -12.09 -12.63 -28.35
CA ARG A 252 -13.19 -11.78 -27.86
C ARG A 252 -14.48 -12.56 -27.62
N LEU A 253 -14.74 -13.60 -28.41
CA LEU A 253 -15.94 -14.42 -28.30
C LEU A 253 -15.81 -15.57 -27.30
N THR A 254 -14.60 -16.08 -27.07
CA THR A 254 -14.38 -17.30 -26.26
C THR A 254 -13.67 -17.02 -24.93
N LYS A 255 -12.41 -16.56 -24.97
CA LYS A 255 -11.60 -16.35 -23.77
C LYS A 255 -12.12 -15.20 -22.91
N TRP A 256 -12.55 -14.11 -23.56
CA TRP A 256 -12.96 -12.90 -22.86
C TRP A 256 -14.09 -13.12 -21.85
N PRO A 257 -15.25 -13.73 -22.22
CA PRO A 257 -16.32 -14.00 -21.26
C PRO A 257 -15.89 -14.93 -20.12
N ILE A 258 -15.00 -15.90 -20.43
CA ILE A 258 -14.50 -16.83 -19.41
C ILE A 258 -13.61 -16.08 -18.39
N ALA A 259 -12.66 -15.26 -18.87
CA ALA A 259 -11.77 -14.49 -18.02
C ALA A 259 -12.55 -13.52 -17.10
N ILE A 260 -13.56 -12.83 -17.64
CA ILE A 260 -14.45 -11.95 -16.86
C ILE A 260 -15.20 -12.73 -15.78
N LYS A 261 -15.78 -13.90 -16.11
CA LYS A 261 -16.49 -14.74 -15.14
C LYS A 261 -15.56 -15.20 -14.02
N VAL A 262 -14.36 -15.65 -14.36
CA VAL A 262 -13.35 -16.08 -13.38
C VAL A 262 -12.94 -14.90 -12.50
N ALA A 263 -12.64 -13.75 -13.09
CA ALA A 263 -12.25 -12.55 -12.35
C ALA A 263 -13.36 -12.11 -11.38
N ARG A 264 -14.64 -12.13 -11.79
CA ARG A 264 -15.77 -11.81 -10.93
C ARG A 264 -15.86 -12.75 -9.72
N GLY A 265 -15.77 -14.06 -9.94
CA GLY A 265 -15.76 -15.03 -8.84
C GLY A 265 -14.57 -14.86 -7.89
N MET A 266 -13.39 -14.47 -8.42
CA MET A 266 -12.21 -14.15 -7.60
C MET A 266 -12.44 -12.88 -6.77
N LEU A 267 -13.03 -11.83 -7.33
CA LEU A 267 -13.36 -10.60 -6.58
C LEU A 267 -14.35 -10.91 -5.45
N GLU A 268 -15.48 -11.57 -5.77
CA GLU A 268 -16.49 -11.96 -4.78
C GLU A 268 -15.89 -12.79 -3.64
N SER A 269 -14.95 -13.68 -3.98
CA SER A 269 -14.34 -14.56 -2.98
C SER A 269 -13.28 -13.86 -2.11
N LYS A 270 -12.56 -12.85 -2.64
CA LYS A 270 -11.40 -12.25 -1.94
C LYS A 270 -11.71 -10.92 -1.25
N ILE A 271 -12.51 -10.07 -1.89
CA ILE A 271 -12.75 -8.71 -1.40
C ILE A 271 -14.23 -8.43 -1.08
N GLY A 272 -15.13 -9.38 -1.35
CA GLY A 272 -16.56 -9.19 -1.12
C GLY A 272 -17.16 -8.10 -2.01
N ALA A 273 -18.33 -7.59 -1.62
CA ALA A 273 -19.10 -6.61 -2.41
C ALA A 273 -18.80 -5.14 -2.04
N VAL A 274 -18.02 -4.89 -0.99
CA VAL A 274 -17.81 -3.54 -0.45
C VAL A 274 -17.03 -2.62 -1.41
N PRO A 275 -15.88 -3.02 -2.00
CA PRO A 275 -15.16 -2.17 -2.94
C PRO A 275 -15.91 -2.06 -4.28
N LYS A 276 -16.31 -0.83 -4.66
CA LYS A 276 -17.06 -0.60 -5.91
C LYS A 276 -16.17 -0.58 -7.15
N SER A 277 -15.03 0.09 -7.10
CA SER A 277 -14.16 0.34 -8.26
C SER A 277 -13.68 -0.92 -8.98
N PRO A 278 -13.32 -2.05 -8.31
CA PRO A 278 -12.92 -3.27 -9.02
C PRO A 278 -14.03 -3.85 -9.90
N TYR A 279 -15.29 -3.78 -9.42
CA TYR A 279 -16.45 -4.29 -10.19
C TYR A 279 -16.81 -3.39 -11.34
N VAL A 280 -16.75 -2.05 -11.14
CA VAL A 280 -16.94 -1.07 -12.22
C VAL A 280 -15.87 -1.24 -13.28
N ALA A 281 -14.60 -1.37 -12.90
CA ALA A 281 -13.50 -1.65 -13.82
C ALA A 281 -13.73 -2.96 -14.59
N LEU A 282 -14.15 -4.04 -13.89
CA LEU A 282 -14.46 -5.32 -14.52
C LEU A 282 -15.57 -5.21 -15.58
N ASP A 283 -16.63 -4.44 -15.29
CA ASP A 283 -17.73 -4.23 -16.21
C ASP A 283 -17.31 -3.39 -17.45
N LEU A 284 -16.43 -2.40 -17.26
CA LEU A 284 -15.85 -1.63 -18.37
C LEU A 284 -14.96 -2.51 -19.25
N LEU A 285 -14.08 -3.32 -18.64
CA LEU A 285 -13.24 -4.28 -19.34
C LEU A 285 -14.09 -5.30 -20.12
N ASP A 286 -15.20 -5.79 -19.56
CA ASP A 286 -16.10 -6.69 -20.30
C ASP A 286 -16.73 -6.01 -21.53
N LYS A 287 -17.17 -4.78 -21.38
CA LYS A 287 -17.78 -4.00 -22.48
C LYS A 287 -16.77 -3.57 -23.56
N ALA A 288 -15.48 -3.50 -23.24
CA ALA A 288 -14.42 -3.10 -24.18
C ALA A 288 -14.19 -4.08 -25.33
N LYS A 289 -14.70 -5.33 -25.24
CA LYS A 289 -14.64 -6.33 -26.31
C LYS A 289 -15.44 -5.93 -27.57
N GLY A 290 -16.33 -4.96 -27.44
CA GLY A 290 -17.19 -4.47 -28.52
C GLY A 290 -17.50 -2.98 -28.38
N GLY A 291 -18.10 -2.42 -29.42
CA GLY A 291 -18.37 -0.99 -29.50
C GLY A 291 -17.21 -0.17 -30.07
N SER A 292 -17.46 1.10 -30.30
CA SER A 292 -16.47 2.06 -30.80
C SER A 292 -15.62 2.64 -29.64
N LYS A 293 -14.46 3.24 -29.99
CA LYS A 293 -13.63 4.02 -29.05
C LYS A 293 -14.46 5.10 -28.32
N ALA A 294 -15.30 5.83 -29.07
CA ALA A 294 -16.16 6.87 -28.49
C ALA A 294 -17.14 6.34 -27.46
N GLU A 295 -17.76 5.17 -27.71
CA GLU A 295 -18.65 4.53 -26.73
C GLU A 295 -17.89 4.02 -25.51
N GLY A 296 -16.65 3.52 -25.69
CA GLY A 296 -15.79 3.11 -24.60
C GLY A 296 -15.45 4.27 -23.69
N PHE A 297 -15.01 5.37 -24.26
CA PHE A 297 -14.66 6.61 -23.56
C PHE A 297 -15.86 7.22 -22.83
N ALA A 298 -17.02 7.28 -23.47
CA ALA A 298 -18.24 7.77 -22.84
C ALA A 298 -18.64 6.94 -21.59
N ARG A 299 -18.38 5.62 -21.59
CA ARG A 299 -18.62 4.76 -20.42
C ARG A 299 -17.61 5.04 -19.29
N GLU A 300 -16.35 5.28 -19.65
CA GLU A 300 -15.33 5.69 -18.67
C GLU A 300 -15.66 7.04 -18.05
N ASP A 301 -16.11 8.04 -18.83
CA ASP A 301 -16.54 9.37 -18.36
C ASP A 301 -17.59 9.27 -17.25
N GLU A 302 -18.66 8.50 -17.48
CA GLU A 302 -19.74 8.33 -16.52
C GLU A 302 -19.28 7.57 -15.27
N ALA A 303 -18.53 6.47 -15.47
CA ALA A 303 -18.04 5.63 -14.38
C ALA A 303 -17.04 6.39 -13.47
N LEU A 304 -16.14 7.18 -14.06
CA LEU A 304 -15.20 8.01 -13.32
C LEU A 304 -15.92 9.09 -12.53
N ALA A 305 -16.93 9.77 -13.14
CA ALA A 305 -17.73 10.79 -12.49
C ALA A 305 -18.46 10.24 -11.24
N ASP A 306 -19.05 9.04 -11.35
CA ASP A 306 -19.74 8.38 -10.23
C ASP A 306 -18.77 7.98 -9.10
N LEU A 307 -17.60 7.48 -9.44
CA LEU A 307 -16.62 7.00 -8.45
C LEU A 307 -15.90 8.16 -7.76
N VAL A 308 -15.48 9.20 -8.48
CA VAL A 308 -14.77 10.37 -7.92
C VAL A 308 -15.64 11.11 -6.90
N THR A 309 -16.96 11.14 -7.10
CA THR A 309 -17.88 11.77 -6.15
C THR A 309 -18.29 10.85 -5.00
N GLY A 310 -17.85 9.61 -4.99
CA GLY A 310 -18.24 8.61 -3.97
C GLY A 310 -17.39 8.65 -2.69
N ASP A 311 -17.96 8.14 -1.60
CA ASP A 311 -17.32 8.06 -0.28
C ASP A 311 -15.98 7.29 -0.32
N GLN A 312 -15.92 6.21 -1.10
CA GLN A 312 -14.71 5.38 -1.18
C GLN A 312 -13.52 6.12 -1.77
N PHE A 313 -13.76 7.01 -2.73
CA PHE A 313 -12.69 7.83 -3.29
C PHE A 313 -12.22 8.89 -2.29
N ALA A 314 -13.15 9.62 -1.65
CA ALA A 314 -12.81 10.60 -0.61
C ALA A 314 -11.99 9.96 0.53
N ALA A 315 -12.42 8.79 0.99
CA ALA A 315 -11.72 8.01 2.01
C ALA A 315 -10.33 7.52 1.53
N SER A 316 -10.23 7.05 0.28
CA SER A 316 -8.95 6.64 -0.31
C SER A 316 -7.96 7.82 -0.42
N MET A 317 -8.45 9.01 -0.73
CA MET A 317 -7.60 10.21 -0.79
C MET A 317 -7.06 10.59 0.58
N TYR A 318 -7.91 10.50 1.62
CA TYR A 318 -7.46 10.66 2.99
C TYR A 318 -6.39 9.62 3.37
N ALA A 319 -6.63 8.33 3.09
CA ALA A 319 -5.64 7.27 3.34
C ALA A 319 -4.34 7.50 2.54
N PHE A 320 -4.45 7.97 1.30
CA PHE A 320 -3.29 8.31 0.48
C PHE A 320 -2.45 9.42 1.11
N ASP A 321 -3.09 10.47 1.61
CA ASP A 321 -2.41 11.56 2.32
C ASP A 321 -1.75 11.08 3.62
N LEU A 322 -2.42 10.20 4.37
CA LEU A 322 -1.81 9.56 5.55
C LEU A 322 -0.51 8.85 5.20
N VAL A 323 -0.52 8.00 4.18
CA VAL A 323 0.64 7.18 3.80
C VAL A 323 1.73 8.02 3.11
N GLN A 324 1.35 9.00 2.27
CA GLN A 324 2.32 9.79 1.49
C GLN A 324 2.88 11.00 2.23
N LYS A 325 2.12 11.60 3.13
CA LYS A 325 2.52 12.83 3.84
C LYS A 325 2.81 12.55 5.32
N ARG A 326 1.81 12.04 6.07
CA ARG A 326 1.92 11.86 7.51
C ARG A 326 2.95 10.79 7.89
N ALA A 327 2.92 9.62 7.28
CA ALA A 327 3.88 8.55 7.55
C ALA A 327 5.35 8.96 7.29
N LYS A 328 5.58 9.92 6.38
CA LYS A 328 6.93 10.45 6.09
C LYS A 328 7.39 11.55 7.04
N ARG A 329 6.45 12.12 7.80
CA ARG A 329 6.68 13.18 8.78
C ARG A 329 5.90 12.86 10.06
N PRO A 330 6.34 11.86 10.83
CA PRO A 330 5.65 11.43 12.04
C PRO A 330 5.49 12.60 13.02
N VAL A 331 4.28 12.77 13.54
CA VAL A 331 3.99 13.83 14.51
C VAL A 331 4.65 13.48 15.84
N GLY A 332 5.26 14.46 16.50
CA GLY A 332 5.97 14.26 17.76
C GLY A 332 7.35 13.63 17.65
N ALA A 333 7.83 13.30 16.43
CA ALA A 333 9.21 12.87 16.22
C ALA A 333 10.17 14.05 16.53
N PRO A 334 11.25 13.82 17.31
CA PRO A 334 12.28 14.84 17.53
C PRO A 334 13.05 15.18 16.25
N ASP A 335 13.87 16.26 16.32
CA ASP A 335 14.72 16.61 15.21
C ASP A 335 15.65 15.44 14.83
N LYS A 336 15.67 15.12 13.53
CA LYS A 336 16.51 14.05 12.97
C LYS A 336 18.03 14.26 13.21
N GLU A 337 18.47 15.49 13.46
CA GLU A 337 19.87 15.79 13.75
C GLU A 337 20.33 15.29 15.12
N LEU A 338 19.38 14.98 16.02
CA LEU A 338 19.65 14.34 17.30
C LEU A 338 19.91 12.83 17.17
N ALA A 339 19.60 12.24 16.01
CA ALA A 339 19.78 10.81 15.79
C ALA A 339 21.25 10.41 15.78
N LYS A 340 21.57 9.35 16.51
CA LYS A 340 22.89 8.74 16.51
C LYS A 340 23.07 7.87 15.26
N LYS A 341 24.29 7.82 14.76
CA LYS A 341 24.63 6.94 13.62
C LYS A 341 24.65 5.49 14.10
N VAL A 342 23.93 4.62 13.38
CA VAL A 342 23.93 3.18 13.65
C VAL A 342 24.83 2.48 12.64
N THR A 343 25.92 1.91 13.12
CA THR A 343 26.92 1.20 12.32
C THR A 343 27.02 -0.28 12.68
N LYS A 344 26.50 -0.69 13.84
CA LYS A 344 26.43 -2.07 14.32
C LYS A 344 25.17 -2.28 15.16
N VAL A 345 24.47 -3.36 14.91
CA VAL A 345 23.21 -3.72 15.59
C VAL A 345 23.39 -4.99 16.39
N GLY A 346 22.88 -4.98 17.63
CA GLY A 346 22.74 -6.16 18.47
C GLY A 346 21.29 -6.61 18.57
N ILE A 347 21.04 -7.92 18.47
CA ILE A 347 19.72 -8.52 18.63
C ILE A 347 19.78 -9.55 19.75
N ILE A 348 18.92 -9.42 20.74
CA ILE A 348 18.85 -10.34 21.87
C ILE A 348 17.61 -11.22 21.73
N GLY A 349 17.85 -12.52 21.58
CA GLY A 349 16.93 -13.55 21.12
C GLY A 349 17.33 -14.07 19.74
N ALA A 350 17.11 -15.35 19.50
CA ALA A 350 17.34 -16.01 18.21
C ALA A 350 16.08 -16.77 17.71
N GLY A 351 14.93 -16.39 18.24
CA GLY A 351 13.63 -16.88 17.79
C GLY A 351 13.25 -16.36 16.41
N LEU A 352 12.04 -16.69 15.94
CA LEU A 352 11.55 -16.32 14.61
C LEU A 352 11.59 -14.81 14.39
N MET A 353 11.05 -13.99 15.32
CA MET A 353 11.03 -12.54 15.19
C MET A 353 12.44 -11.94 15.14
N ALA A 354 13.31 -12.35 16.06
CA ALA A 354 14.71 -11.90 16.10
C ALA A 354 15.45 -12.20 14.81
N SER A 355 15.27 -13.41 14.25
CA SER A 355 15.87 -13.80 12.97
C SER A 355 15.33 -12.99 11.78
N GLN A 356 14.03 -12.65 11.78
CA GLN A 356 13.44 -11.76 10.77
C GLN A 356 13.97 -10.32 10.90
N PHE A 357 14.21 -9.82 12.14
CA PHE A 357 14.87 -8.52 12.34
C PHE A 357 16.27 -8.54 11.75
N ALA A 358 17.09 -9.54 12.09
CA ALA A 358 18.44 -9.66 11.58
C ALA A 358 18.46 -9.60 10.05
N LEU A 359 17.61 -10.38 9.40
CA LEU A 359 17.48 -10.38 7.93
C LEU A 359 17.11 -8.99 7.38
N LEU A 360 16.18 -8.28 8.04
CA LEU A 360 15.78 -6.93 7.64
C LEU A 360 16.92 -5.93 7.83
N PHE A 361 17.60 -5.95 8.99
CA PHE A 361 18.70 -5.05 9.31
C PHE A 361 19.89 -5.24 8.35
N VAL A 362 20.36 -6.47 8.13
CA VAL A 362 21.46 -6.70 7.17
C VAL A 362 21.07 -6.34 5.75
N GLY A 363 19.84 -6.64 5.34
CA GLY A 363 19.36 -6.35 3.98
C GLY A 363 19.19 -4.85 3.68
N LYS A 364 18.82 -4.06 4.68
CA LYS A 364 18.49 -2.63 4.50
C LYS A 364 19.60 -1.69 4.95
N LEU A 365 20.17 -1.90 6.13
CA LEU A 365 21.23 -1.03 6.65
C LEU A 365 22.62 -1.45 6.16
N GLN A 366 22.79 -2.73 5.79
CA GLN A 366 24.06 -3.33 5.36
C GLN A 366 25.19 -3.12 6.40
N VAL A 367 24.85 -3.25 7.69
CA VAL A 367 25.76 -3.16 8.82
C VAL A 367 25.92 -4.52 9.50
N PRO A 368 27.01 -4.78 10.25
CA PRO A 368 27.14 -5.96 11.09
C PRO A 368 25.98 -6.12 12.08
N VAL A 369 25.46 -7.33 12.19
CA VAL A 369 24.38 -7.68 13.10
C VAL A 369 24.84 -8.86 13.97
N LEU A 370 24.83 -8.66 15.29
CA LEU A 370 25.02 -9.72 16.27
C LEU A 370 23.67 -10.28 16.68
N ILE A 371 23.58 -11.61 16.83
CA ILE A 371 22.40 -12.27 17.37
C ILE A 371 22.81 -13.23 18.50
N THR A 372 22.11 -13.18 19.64
CA THR A 372 22.38 -14.03 20.80
C THR A 372 21.10 -14.68 21.33
N ASP A 373 21.25 -15.80 22.06
CA ASP A 373 20.20 -16.45 22.84
C ASP A 373 20.82 -17.13 24.07
N LEU A 374 20.02 -17.88 24.84
CA LEU A 374 20.42 -18.57 26.05
C LEU A 374 21.50 -19.63 25.82
N ASP A 375 21.51 -20.27 24.65
CA ASP A 375 22.45 -21.31 24.28
C ASP A 375 22.85 -21.25 22.81
N GLN A 376 23.99 -21.88 22.47
CA GLN A 376 24.55 -21.88 21.12
C GLN A 376 23.63 -22.58 20.11
N ALA A 377 22.89 -23.60 20.49
CA ALA A 377 22.01 -24.33 19.57
C ALA A 377 20.87 -23.45 19.05
N ARG A 378 20.30 -22.60 19.91
CA ARG A 378 19.30 -21.60 19.50
C ARG A 378 19.89 -20.53 18.61
N VAL A 379 21.08 -20.04 18.94
CA VAL A 379 21.82 -19.08 18.10
C VAL A 379 22.07 -19.66 16.71
N ASP A 380 22.61 -20.87 16.63
CA ASP A 380 22.91 -21.56 15.36
C ASP A 380 21.65 -21.75 14.51
N LYS A 381 20.52 -22.11 15.14
CA LYS A 381 19.22 -22.23 14.46
C LYS A 381 18.75 -20.88 13.89
N GLY A 382 18.90 -19.79 14.64
CA GLY A 382 18.54 -18.45 14.17
C GLY A 382 19.42 -18.00 12.99
N VAL A 383 20.73 -18.21 13.07
CA VAL A 383 21.67 -17.89 11.98
C VAL A 383 21.39 -18.75 10.75
N ALA A 384 21.13 -20.06 10.92
CA ALA A 384 20.79 -20.94 9.82
C ALA A 384 19.51 -20.46 9.10
N TYR A 385 18.46 -20.07 9.84
CA TYR A 385 17.25 -19.48 9.24
C TYR A 385 17.56 -18.26 8.38
N ILE A 386 18.39 -17.32 8.89
CA ILE A 386 18.76 -16.11 8.16
C ILE A 386 19.50 -16.46 6.86
N HIS A 387 20.46 -17.39 6.92
CA HIS A 387 21.23 -17.84 5.76
C HIS A 387 20.34 -18.54 4.72
N ASP A 388 19.38 -19.34 5.16
CA ASP A 388 18.40 -20.02 4.29
C ASP A 388 17.52 -19.00 3.54
N GLU A 389 17.03 -17.98 4.23
CA GLU A 389 16.22 -16.93 3.60
C GLU A 389 17.03 -16.11 2.58
N ILE A 390 18.30 -15.79 2.87
CA ILE A 390 19.21 -15.16 1.90
C ILE A 390 19.42 -16.11 0.69
N GLY A 391 19.59 -17.40 0.91
CA GLY A 391 19.69 -18.40 -0.15
C GLY A 391 18.44 -18.49 -1.03
N LYS A 392 17.25 -18.35 -0.45
CA LYS A 392 15.99 -18.29 -1.21
C LYS A 392 15.90 -17.03 -2.08
N LEU A 393 16.42 -15.89 -1.63
CA LEU A 393 16.48 -14.66 -2.42
C LEU A 393 17.46 -14.81 -3.60
N GLU A 394 18.62 -15.43 -3.36
CA GLU A 394 19.63 -15.75 -4.38
C GLU A 394 19.05 -16.70 -5.43
N ALA A 395 18.43 -17.81 -5.01
CA ALA A 395 17.82 -18.79 -5.91
C ALA A 395 16.67 -18.20 -6.78
N LYS A 396 15.98 -17.15 -6.28
CA LYS A 396 14.96 -16.42 -7.04
C LYS A 396 15.53 -15.30 -7.91
N GLY A 397 16.86 -15.14 -8.01
CA GLY A 397 17.52 -14.08 -8.78
C GLY A 397 17.28 -12.67 -8.23
N ARG A 398 16.89 -12.55 -6.96
CA ARG A 398 16.71 -11.24 -6.30
C ARG A 398 18.00 -10.68 -5.72
N LEU A 399 18.96 -11.54 -5.47
CA LEU A 399 20.34 -11.24 -5.10
C LEU A 399 21.26 -12.02 -6.04
N ASP A 400 22.38 -11.43 -6.42
CA ASP A 400 23.50 -12.18 -6.99
C ASP A 400 24.32 -12.86 -5.88
N ALA A 401 25.25 -13.73 -6.27
CA ALA A 401 26.06 -14.51 -5.32
C ALA A 401 26.94 -13.61 -4.42
N ASP A 402 27.50 -12.54 -4.96
CA ASP A 402 28.35 -11.62 -4.21
C ASP A 402 27.55 -10.85 -3.15
N ALA A 403 26.37 -10.33 -3.52
CA ALA A 403 25.46 -9.67 -2.59
C ALA A 403 24.98 -10.65 -1.51
N ALA A 404 24.61 -11.88 -1.87
CA ALA A 404 24.20 -12.89 -0.91
C ALA A 404 25.32 -13.25 0.09
N ASN A 405 26.54 -13.43 -0.39
CA ASN A 405 27.70 -13.70 0.47
C ASN A 405 28.04 -12.54 1.39
N LYS A 406 27.93 -11.29 0.88
CA LYS A 406 28.12 -10.09 1.70
C LYS A 406 27.09 -10.05 2.85
N LEU A 407 25.81 -10.31 2.59
CA LEU A 407 24.79 -10.31 3.63
C LEU A 407 25.01 -11.42 4.66
N ARG A 408 25.39 -12.63 4.23
CA ARG A 408 25.73 -13.73 5.16
C ARG A 408 26.89 -13.35 6.09
N ALA A 409 27.93 -12.70 5.56
CA ALA A 409 29.12 -12.28 6.32
C ALA A 409 28.82 -11.17 7.36
N LEU A 410 27.74 -10.43 7.22
CA LEU A 410 27.32 -9.41 8.17
C LEU A 410 26.61 -9.98 9.41
N VAL A 411 26.20 -11.26 9.41
CA VAL A 411 25.49 -11.89 10.53
C VAL A 411 26.47 -12.68 11.38
N THR A 412 26.51 -12.41 12.66
CA THR A 412 27.33 -13.16 13.63
C THR A 412 26.47 -13.66 14.78
N GLY A 413 26.38 -14.96 14.94
CA GLY A 413 25.75 -15.59 16.11
C GLY A 413 26.76 -15.78 17.23
N THR A 414 26.38 -15.43 18.47
CA THR A 414 27.27 -15.56 19.62
C THR A 414 26.49 -15.70 20.92
N THR A 415 27.04 -16.44 21.88
CA THR A 415 26.59 -16.42 23.30
C THR A 415 27.43 -15.47 24.14
N ASP A 416 28.54 -14.94 23.60
CA ASP A 416 29.39 -13.96 24.26
C ASP A 416 28.82 -12.54 24.09
N LYS A 417 28.16 -12.06 25.13
CA LYS A 417 27.57 -10.73 25.14
C LYS A 417 28.58 -9.58 25.20
N SER A 418 29.85 -9.86 25.54
CA SER A 418 30.91 -8.82 25.52
C SER A 418 31.10 -8.21 24.13
N LEU A 419 30.77 -8.96 23.07
CA LEU A 419 30.84 -8.49 21.68
C LEU A 419 29.79 -7.40 21.34
N TYR A 420 28.85 -7.12 22.23
CA TYR A 420 27.85 -6.06 22.08
C TYR A 420 28.38 -4.67 22.51
N ALA A 421 29.55 -4.59 23.08
CA ALA A 421 30.12 -3.35 23.64
C ALA A 421 30.16 -2.17 22.66
N ASP A 422 30.31 -2.45 21.36
CA ASP A 422 30.38 -1.47 20.28
C ASP A 422 29.11 -1.43 19.40
N CYS A 423 28.00 -2.00 19.86
CA CYS A 423 26.70 -1.87 19.20
C CYS A 423 26.11 -0.47 19.45
N ASP A 424 25.62 0.17 18.41
CA ASP A 424 24.97 1.49 18.50
C ASP A 424 23.47 1.38 18.80
N PHE A 425 22.86 0.24 18.41
CA PHE A 425 21.44 -0.05 18.55
C PHE A 425 21.27 -1.50 18.97
N VAL A 426 20.61 -1.77 20.10
CA VAL A 426 20.34 -3.12 20.59
C VAL A 426 18.85 -3.31 20.72
N ILE A 427 18.29 -4.32 20.02
CA ILE A 427 16.88 -4.67 20.09
C ILE A 427 16.68 -6.03 20.76
N GLU A 428 15.77 -6.08 21.73
CA GLU A 428 15.38 -7.28 22.44
C GLU A 428 14.11 -7.90 21.83
N ALA A 429 14.13 -9.21 21.60
CA ALA A 429 13.02 -10.03 21.15
C ALA A 429 13.03 -11.40 21.85
N VAL A 430 13.12 -11.38 23.18
CA VAL A 430 13.04 -12.58 24.04
C VAL A 430 11.59 -12.85 24.46
N PHE A 431 11.40 -13.78 25.40
CA PHE A 431 10.07 -14.15 25.88
C PHE A 431 9.31 -12.95 26.48
N GLU A 432 7.99 -12.89 26.22
CA GLU A 432 7.12 -11.74 26.56
C GLU A 432 6.75 -11.74 28.04
N GLU A 433 7.74 -11.47 28.90
CA GLU A 433 7.63 -11.39 30.35
C GLU A 433 8.50 -10.25 30.89
N VAL A 434 7.93 -9.36 31.71
CA VAL A 434 8.60 -8.16 32.21
C VAL A 434 9.90 -8.50 32.95
N GLY A 435 9.88 -9.50 33.83
CA GLY A 435 11.07 -9.87 34.63
C GLY A 435 12.24 -10.38 33.77
N VAL A 436 11.93 -11.11 32.69
CA VAL A 436 12.95 -11.60 31.74
C VAL A 436 13.56 -10.43 30.98
N LYS A 437 12.73 -9.52 30.44
CA LYS A 437 13.19 -8.34 29.71
C LYS A 437 14.00 -7.38 30.59
N GLN A 438 13.57 -7.16 31.83
CA GLN A 438 14.34 -6.39 32.83
C GLN A 438 15.72 -6.98 33.08
N ALA A 439 15.82 -8.30 33.27
CA ALA A 439 17.10 -8.97 33.50
C ALA A 439 18.04 -8.83 32.28
N VAL A 440 17.50 -9.00 31.07
CA VAL A 440 18.25 -8.84 29.81
C VAL A 440 18.79 -7.42 29.68
N PHE A 441 17.97 -6.40 29.87
CA PHE A 441 18.41 -5.02 29.76
C PHE A 441 19.39 -4.60 30.86
N ALA A 442 19.19 -5.03 32.12
CA ALA A 442 20.12 -4.76 33.21
C ALA A 442 21.51 -5.42 33.02
N GLU A 443 21.57 -6.52 32.25
CA GLU A 443 22.84 -7.15 31.87
C GLU A 443 23.49 -6.40 30.72
N ILE A 444 22.76 -6.15 29.64
CA ILE A 444 23.33 -5.56 28.43
C ILE A 444 23.75 -4.11 28.63
N GLU A 445 23.04 -3.36 29.48
CA GLU A 445 23.37 -1.99 29.83
C GLU A 445 24.80 -1.82 30.37
N LYS A 446 25.31 -2.83 31.11
CA LYS A 446 26.67 -2.82 31.68
C LYS A 446 27.76 -3.09 30.63
N ILE A 447 27.37 -3.55 29.46
CA ILE A 447 28.29 -3.99 28.40
C ILE A 447 28.40 -2.95 27.31
N VAL A 448 27.25 -2.39 26.89
CA VAL A 448 27.18 -1.45 25.77
C VAL A 448 27.61 -0.03 26.17
N SER A 449 27.97 0.78 25.21
CA SER A 449 28.27 2.20 25.36
C SER A 449 27.08 2.96 25.96
N ASP A 450 27.34 4.04 26.71
CA ASP A 450 26.31 4.96 27.22
C ASP A 450 25.49 5.62 26.10
N ASP A 451 26.04 5.65 24.89
CA ASP A 451 25.39 6.19 23.69
C ASP A 451 24.49 5.18 22.97
N THR A 452 24.52 3.90 23.35
CA THR A 452 23.75 2.85 22.70
C THR A 452 22.25 3.03 22.95
N VAL A 453 21.45 3.01 21.89
CA VAL A 453 19.98 2.98 22.01
C VAL A 453 19.51 1.55 22.30
N LEU A 454 18.71 1.41 23.32
CA LEU A 454 18.07 0.15 23.71
C LEU A 454 16.63 0.14 23.19
N ALA A 455 16.21 -0.96 22.55
CA ALA A 455 14.90 -1.10 21.99
C ALA A 455 14.25 -2.42 22.42
N THR A 456 12.97 -2.41 22.77
CA THR A 456 12.20 -3.61 23.07
C THR A 456 11.11 -3.82 22.01
N ASN A 457 10.97 -5.07 21.53
CA ASN A 457 9.89 -5.44 20.63
C ASN A 457 8.67 -6.00 21.38
N THR A 458 8.42 -5.54 22.60
CA THR A 458 7.20 -5.96 23.31
C THR A 458 5.95 -5.58 22.49
N SER A 459 4.93 -6.42 22.57
CA SER A 459 3.66 -6.22 21.88
C SER A 459 2.56 -5.62 22.76
N SER A 460 2.73 -5.68 24.10
CA SER A 460 1.67 -5.29 25.04
C SER A 460 2.16 -4.89 26.41
N LEU A 461 3.41 -5.20 26.77
CA LEU A 461 3.97 -4.89 28.10
C LEU A 461 4.39 -3.42 28.16
N SER A 462 4.34 -2.82 29.37
CA SER A 462 4.82 -1.46 29.60
C SER A 462 6.33 -1.35 29.37
N VAL A 463 6.73 -0.46 28.48
CA VAL A 463 8.13 -0.14 28.20
C VAL A 463 8.77 0.55 29.40
N GLU A 464 8.01 1.38 30.12
CA GLU A 464 8.45 2.02 31.36
C GLU A 464 8.77 0.99 32.47
N GLU A 465 7.89 -0.01 32.62
CA GLU A 465 8.12 -1.10 33.59
C GLU A 465 9.35 -1.94 33.20
N ILE A 466 9.52 -2.25 31.91
CA ILE A 466 10.71 -2.95 31.40
C ILE A 466 11.98 -2.14 31.71
N GLY A 467 11.95 -0.83 31.52
CA GLY A 467 13.08 0.08 31.77
C GLY A 467 13.33 0.41 33.25
N SER A 468 12.46 0.03 34.14
CA SER A 468 12.51 0.48 35.55
C SER A 468 13.76 0.05 36.35
N LYS A 469 14.52 -0.93 35.87
CA LYS A 469 15.78 -1.40 36.45
C LYS A 469 17.03 -0.88 35.73
N LEU A 470 16.88 -0.08 34.67
CA LEU A 470 17.99 0.56 34.01
C LEU A 470 18.53 1.74 34.83
N ALA A 471 19.84 1.94 34.79
CA ALA A 471 20.48 3.14 35.30
C ALA A 471 20.21 4.35 34.42
N HIS A 472 20.07 4.13 33.10
CA HIS A 472 19.86 5.11 32.05
C HIS A 472 18.63 4.79 31.22
N PRO A 473 17.39 4.90 31.79
CA PRO A 473 16.14 4.58 31.10
C PRO A 473 15.85 5.54 29.92
N GLU A 474 16.52 6.71 29.84
CA GLU A 474 16.36 7.68 28.76
C GLU A 474 16.78 7.16 27.40
N ARG A 475 17.55 6.08 27.33
CA ARG A 475 17.96 5.44 26.07
C ARG A 475 17.09 4.25 25.64
N LEU A 476 16.05 3.93 26.42
CA LEU A 476 15.10 2.86 26.09
C LEU A 476 13.93 3.41 25.29
N VAL A 477 13.58 2.69 24.20
CA VAL A 477 12.39 2.93 23.39
C VAL A 477 11.64 1.62 23.15
N GLY A 478 10.32 1.65 23.02
CA GLY A 478 9.59 0.56 22.40
C GLY A 478 9.77 0.65 20.88
N PHE A 479 9.98 -0.50 20.22
CA PHE A 479 10.20 -0.57 18.78
C PHE A 479 9.44 -1.79 18.23
N HIS A 480 8.11 -1.65 18.18
CA HIS A 480 7.20 -2.74 17.95
C HIS A 480 6.99 -3.03 16.46
N PHE A 481 7.48 -4.17 16.01
CA PHE A 481 7.27 -4.70 14.67
C PHE A 481 6.02 -5.56 14.58
N PHE A 482 5.49 -5.68 13.36
CA PHE A 482 4.39 -6.59 13.03
C PHE A 482 4.87 -7.78 12.21
N ASN A 483 4.30 -8.95 12.46
CA ASN A 483 4.63 -10.18 11.75
C ASN A 483 3.74 -10.33 10.48
N PRO A 484 4.29 -10.67 9.30
CA PRO A 484 5.70 -10.92 8.97
C PRO A 484 6.52 -9.61 8.82
N VAL A 485 7.69 -9.57 9.46
CA VAL A 485 8.54 -8.36 9.53
C VAL A 485 8.91 -7.81 8.14
N ALA A 486 9.17 -8.70 7.18
CA ALA A 486 9.52 -8.29 5.82
C ALA A 486 8.36 -7.61 5.05
N VAL A 487 7.11 -7.91 5.41
CA VAL A 487 5.90 -7.50 4.69
C VAL A 487 5.22 -6.31 5.34
N MET A 488 5.04 -6.36 6.66
CA MET A 488 4.29 -5.34 7.39
C MET A 488 5.04 -4.01 7.42
N PRO A 489 4.45 -2.92 6.91
CA PRO A 489 5.16 -1.65 6.73
C PRO A 489 5.22 -0.77 8.00
N LEU A 490 4.45 -1.09 9.06
CA LEU A 490 4.36 -0.30 10.28
C LEU A 490 5.43 -0.67 11.32
N ILE A 491 5.91 0.34 12.05
CA ILE A 491 6.54 0.22 13.37
C ILE A 491 5.84 1.20 14.31
N GLU A 492 5.38 0.73 15.46
CA GLU A 492 5.00 1.60 16.58
C GLU A 492 6.24 1.91 17.41
N ILE A 493 6.59 3.19 17.49
CA ILE A 493 7.68 3.67 18.36
C ILE A 493 7.06 4.16 19.67
N VAL A 494 7.35 3.47 20.76
CA VAL A 494 6.74 3.74 22.05
C VAL A 494 7.65 4.61 22.90
N LYS A 495 7.12 5.75 23.34
CA LYS A 495 7.81 6.71 24.20
C LYS A 495 7.30 6.58 25.63
N THR A 496 8.22 6.44 26.58
CA THR A 496 7.95 6.61 28.02
C THR A 496 8.22 8.05 28.44
N PRO A 497 7.80 8.46 29.66
CA PRO A 497 8.19 9.76 30.21
C PRO A 497 9.70 9.99 30.34
N GLN A 498 10.48 8.90 30.47
CA GLN A 498 11.94 8.97 30.59
C GLN A 498 12.68 8.94 29.26
N THR A 499 12.06 8.45 28.17
CA THR A 499 12.72 8.30 26.88
C THR A 499 13.27 9.62 26.35
N GLY A 500 14.57 9.68 26.11
CA GLY A 500 15.28 10.87 25.63
C GLY A 500 15.12 11.10 24.11
N ASP A 501 15.17 12.35 23.71
CA ASP A 501 14.95 12.74 22.30
C ASP A 501 16.00 12.14 21.34
N ALA A 502 17.26 11.93 21.77
CA ALA A 502 18.28 11.29 20.95
C ALA A 502 17.96 9.81 20.66
N ALA A 503 17.50 9.07 21.66
CA ALA A 503 17.08 7.68 21.49
C ALA A 503 15.85 7.58 20.59
N LEU A 504 14.89 8.45 20.80
CA LEU A 504 13.66 8.52 20.02
C LEU A 504 13.94 8.90 18.57
N SER A 505 14.75 9.94 18.32
CA SER A 505 15.16 10.35 16.97
C SER A 505 15.92 9.22 16.24
N THR A 506 16.82 8.52 16.94
CA THR A 506 17.56 7.38 16.39
C THR A 506 16.58 6.27 15.97
N ALA A 507 15.58 5.94 16.81
CA ALA A 507 14.57 4.95 16.48
C ALA A 507 13.79 5.31 15.19
N PHE A 508 13.37 6.58 15.02
CA PHE A 508 12.71 7.03 13.80
C PHE A 508 13.61 6.94 12.56
N VAL A 509 14.88 7.32 12.68
CA VAL A 509 15.84 7.23 11.57
C VAL A 509 16.11 5.76 11.20
N VAL A 510 16.24 4.88 12.18
CA VAL A 510 16.39 3.42 11.95
C VAL A 510 15.16 2.88 11.25
N ALA A 511 13.96 3.16 11.73
CA ALA A 511 12.71 2.71 11.10
C ALA A 511 12.63 3.16 9.62
N LYS A 512 12.93 4.42 9.35
CA LYS A 512 12.97 4.98 7.99
C LYS A 512 13.99 4.26 7.11
N ASN A 513 15.21 4.02 7.60
CA ASN A 513 16.26 3.34 6.85
C ASN A 513 15.94 1.86 6.60
N LEU A 514 15.15 1.25 7.47
CA LEU A 514 14.58 -0.09 7.25
C LEU A 514 13.46 -0.10 6.19
N GLY A 515 13.04 1.06 5.71
CA GLY A 515 11.92 1.21 4.76
C GLY A 515 10.55 1.02 5.41
N LYS A 516 10.46 1.30 6.71
CA LYS A 516 9.21 1.21 7.50
C LYS A 516 8.62 2.60 7.75
N ASN A 517 7.32 2.63 7.99
CA ASN A 517 6.59 3.80 8.44
C ASN A 517 6.47 3.72 9.97
N ALA A 518 6.90 4.77 10.65
CA ALA A 518 6.88 4.81 12.10
C ALA A 518 5.78 5.75 12.61
N VAL A 519 5.05 5.31 13.63
CA VAL A 519 4.08 6.13 14.37
C VAL A 519 4.53 6.20 15.82
N LEU A 520 4.51 7.41 16.39
CA LEU A 520 4.79 7.63 17.80
C LEU A 520 3.57 7.28 18.65
N THR A 521 3.77 6.46 19.68
CA THR A 521 2.73 6.13 20.65
C THR A 521 3.23 6.36 22.08
N ALA A 522 2.33 6.68 22.99
CA ALA A 522 2.62 6.60 24.42
C ALA A 522 2.72 5.13 24.87
N ASP A 523 3.35 4.92 26.01
CA ASP A 523 3.44 3.61 26.68
C ASP A 523 2.08 3.25 27.30
N ALA A 524 1.22 2.64 26.51
CA ALA A 524 -0.10 2.19 26.91
C ALA A 524 -0.29 0.70 26.57
N PRO A 525 -1.04 -0.08 27.37
CA PRO A 525 -1.23 -1.51 27.12
C PRO A 525 -1.75 -1.79 25.69
N GLY A 526 -1.02 -2.62 24.92
CA GLY A 526 -1.35 -2.98 23.55
C GLY A 526 -1.15 -1.88 22.50
N PHE A 527 -0.61 -0.75 22.91
CA PHE A 527 -0.35 0.44 22.07
C PHE A 527 -1.58 0.83 21.25
N VAL A 528 -1.50 0.89 19.91
CA VAL A 528 -2.65 1.21 19.05
C VAL A 528 -3.26 -0.06 18.44
N VAL A 529 -2.47 -0.77 17.63
CA VAL A 529 -3.02 -1.85 16.77
C VAL A 529 -3.52 -3.01 17.61
N ASN A 530 -2.72 -3.51 18.57
CA ASN A 530 -3.11 -4.67 19.37
C ASN A 530 -4.27 -4.36 20.31
N ARG A 531 -4.37 -3.12 20.84
CA ARG A 531 -5.48 -2.69 21.68
C ARG A 531 -6.81 -2.72 20.89
N LEU A 532 -6.84 -2.21 19.66
CA LEU A 532 -8.02 -2.21 18.83
C LEU A 532 -8.35 -3.60 18.28
N LEU A 533 -7.36 -4.39 17.89
CA LEU A 533 -7.58 -5.78 17.49
C LEU A 533 -8.09 -6.65 18.64
N ALA A 534 -7.61 -6.44 19.87
CA ALA A 534 -8.15 -7.14 21.04
C ALA A 534 -9.64 -6.82 21.27
N LYS A 535 -10.06 -5.57 20.98
CA LYS A 535 -11.48 -5.20 21.02
C LYS A 535 -12.29 -5.99 20.00
N VAL A 536 -11.82 -6.06 18.76
CA VAL A 536 -12.44 -6.82 17.66
C VAL A 536 -12.54 -8.32 18.00
N MET A 537 -11.43 -8.91 18.47
CA MET A 537 -11.35 -10.33 18.82
C MET A 537 -12.22 -10.66 20.04
N GLY A 538 -12.27 -9.75 21.03
CA GLY A 538 -13.11 -9.91 22.22
C GLY A 538 -14.60 -9.96 21.88
N GLU A 539 -15.10 -9.11 20.98
CA GLU A 539 -16.48 -9.13 20.55
C GLU A 539 -16.81 -10.37 19.67
N ALA A 540 -15.87 -10.85 18.88
CA ALA A 540 -16.03 -12.09 18.13
C ALA A 540 -16.14 -13.30 19.08
N ALA A 541 -15.28 -13.39 20.07
CA ALA A 541 -15.35 -14.42 21.10
C ALA A 541 -16.67 -14.36 21.88
N ARG A 542 -17.06 -13.16 22.32
CA ARG A 542 -18.34 -12.92 22.99
C ARG A 542 -19.53 -13.48 22.21
N ALA A 543 -19.59 -13.20 20.90
CA ALA A 543 -20.66 -13.68 20.05
C ALA A 543 -20.75 -15.22 19.99
N VAL A 544 -19.58 -15.91 19.92
CA VAL A 544 -19.53 -17.38 20.00
C VAL A 544 -20.02 -17.90 21.32
N TYR A 545 -19.61 -17.28 22.43
CA TYR A 545 -20.06 -17.71 23.78
C TYR A 545 -21.53 -17.37 24.07
N GLU A 546 -22.10 -16.41 23.38
CA GLU A 546 -23.56 -16.16 23.37
C GLU A 546 -24.34 -17.25 22.58
N GLY A 547 -23.65 -18.07 21.77
CA GLY A 547 -24.23 -19.19 21.03
C GLY A 547 -24.25 -18.99 19.51
N THR A 548 -23.63 -17.91 18.97
CA THR A 548 -23.56 -17.71 17.51
C THR A 548 -22.51 -18.64 16.92
N PRO A 549 -22.82 -19.41 15.85
CA PRO A 549 -21.85 -20.25 15.19
C PRO A 549 -20.64 -19.47 14.67
N VAL A 550 -19.44 -20.03 14.79
CA VAL A 550 -18.17 -19.38 14.36
C VAL A 550 -18.25 -18.87 12.91
N ALA A 551 -18.79 -19.68 11.98
CA ALA A 551 -18.93 -19.27 10.59
C ALA A 551 -19.86 -18.06 10.39
N ASP A 552 -20.86 -17.89 11.25
CA ASP A 552 -21.77 -16.74 11.17
C ASP A 552 -21.15 -15.50 11.82
N VAL A 553 -20.33 -15.67 12.86
CA VAL A 553 -19.51 -14.60 13.40
C VAL A 553 -18.52 -14.09 12.34
N GLU A 554 -17.78 -15.00 11.67
CA GLU A 554 -16.87 -14.64 10.57
C GLU A 554 -17.58 -13.81 9.48
N LYS A 555 -18.80 -14.19 9.09
CA LYS A 555 -19.61 -13.44 8.12
C LYS A 555 -20.06 -12.08 8.65
N ALA A 556 -20.37 -11.96 9.95
CA ALA A 556 -20.77 -10.69 10.55
C ALA A 556 -19.69 -9.62 10.49
N PHE A 557 -18.42 -10.01 10.44
CA PHE A 557 -17.28 -9.09 10.30
C PHE A 557 -16.95 -8.72 8.86
N ALA A 558 -17.52 -9.39 7.86
CA ALA A 558 -17.24 -9.14 6.45
C ALA A 558 -17.42 -7.66 6.01
N PRO A 559 -18.42 -6.90 6.53
CA PRO A 559 -18.57 -5.48 6.19
C PRO A 559 -17.41 -4.57 6.63
N LEU A 560 -16.58 -5.00 7.59
CA LEU A 560 -15.36 -4.27 7.96
C LEU A 560 -14.28 -4.31 6.87
N GLY A 561 -14.43 -5.19 5.87
CA GLY A 561 -13.48 -5.29 4.75
C GLY A 561 -12.07 -5.74 5.14
N LEU A 562 -11.86 -6.25 6.36
CA LEU A 562 -10.55 -6.72 6.83
C LEU A 562 -10.08 -7.92 6.00
N PRO A 563 -8.74 -8.07 5.80
CA PRO A 563 -8.18 -9.12 4.95
C PRO A 563 -8.45 -10.54 5.49
N MET A 564 -8.74 -10.64 6.78
CA MET A 564 -9.03 -11.89 7.49
C MET A 564 -10.16 -11.67 8.49
N GLY A 565 -11.00 -12.68 8.67
CA GLY A 565 -11.96 -12.70 9.75
C GLY A 565 -11.29 -12.88 11.12
N PRO A 566 -12.00 -12.63 12.23
CA PRO A 566 -11.40 -12.57 13.56
C PRO A 566 -10.75 -13.90 13.99
N PHE A 567 -11.39 -15.04 13.76
CA PHE A 567 -10.82 -16.35 14.13
C PHE A 567 -9.71 -16.79 13.18
N GLN A 568 -9.75 -16.38 11.91
CA GLN A 568 -8.66 -16.59 10.98
C GLN A 568 -7.41 -15.81 11.42
N LEU A 569 -7.59 -14.59 11.92
CA LEU A 569 -6.51 -13.76 12.46
C LEU A 569 -5.93 -14.38 13.75
N ILE A 570 -6.78 -14.81 14.69
CA ILE A 570 -6.37 -15.47 15.94
C ILE A 570 -5.53 -16.71 15.62
N ASP A 571 -5.98 -17.53 14.66
CA ASP A 571 -5.27 -18.74 14.27
C ASP A 571 -3.92 -18.47 13.60
N LEU A 572 -3.82 -17.38 12.84
CA LEU A 572 -2.55 -16.93 12.23
C LEU A 572 -1.56 -16.41 13.29
N VAL A 573 -2.03 -15.63 14.25
CA VAL A 573 -1.20 -15.04 15.32
C VAL A 573 -0.82 -16.11 16.35
N GLY A 574 -1.67 -17.08 16.55
CA GLY A 574 -1.57 -18.15 17.54
C GLY A 574 -2.45 -17.89 18.75
N TRP A 575 -3.24 -18.90 19.14
CA TRP A 575 -4.21 -18.84 20.23
C TRP A 575 -3.59 -18.47 21.59
N LYS A 576 -2.35 -18.95 21.88
CA LYS A 576 -1.61 -18.58 23.11
C LYS A 576 -1.27 -17.09 23.15
N VAL A 577 -0.84 -16.53 22.02
CA VAL A 577 -0.52 -15.11 21.92
C VAL A 577 -1.79 -14.26 22.06
N ALA A 578 -2.87 -14.64 21.36
CA ALA A 578 -4.15 -13.93 21.46
C ALA A 578 -4.72 -13.96 22.88
N ALA A 579 -4.65 -15.10 23.58
CA ALA A 579 -5.07 -15.21 24.98
C ALA A 579 -4.25 -14.29 25.89
N HIS A 580 -2.92 -14.27 25.73
CA HIS A 580 -2.04 -13.39 26.53
C HIS A 580 -2.33 -11.91 26.31
N VAL A 581 -2.54 -11.48 25.07
CA VAL A 581 -2.94 -10.11 24.74
C VAL A 581 -4.28 -9.77 25.37
N GLN A 582 -5.27 -10.67 25.26
CA GLN A 582 -6.58 -10.45 25.87
C GLN A 582 -6.50 -10.32 27.38
N ASP A 583 -5.73 -11.16 28.06
CA ASP A 583 -5.51 -11.06 29.52
C ASP A 583 -4.87 -9.73 29.91
N THR A 584 -3.91 -9.28 29.13
CA THR A 584 -3.26 -7.98 29.35
C THR A 584 -4.27 -6.84 29.24
N MET A 585 -5.14 -6.88 28.22
CA MET A 585 -6.18 -5.87 28.02
C MET A 585 -7.23 -5.90 29.12
N VAL A 586 -7.72 -7.10 29.51
CA VAL A 586 -8.70 -7.25 30.59
C VAL A 586 -8.13 -6.81 31.94
N ARG A 587 -6.86 -7.12 32.23
CA ARG A 587 -6.19 -6.67 33.45
C ARG A 587 -6.04 -5.16 33.50
N ALA A 588 -5.65 -4.55 32.39
CA ALA A 588 -5.48 -3.09 32.32
C ALA A 588 -6.83 -2.35 32.31
N PHE A 589 -7.85 -2.93 31.68
CA PHE A 589 -9.12 -2.28 31.39
C PHE A 589 -10.31 -3.23 31.60
N PRO A 590 -10.58 -3.67 32.84
CA PRO A 590 -11.54 -4.75 33.13
C PRO A 590 -12.98 -4.45 32.68
N ASP A 591 -13.39 -3.18 32.67
CA ASP A 591 -14.75 -2.77 32.32
C ASP A 591 -14.92 -2.55 30.79
N ARG A 592 -13.84 -2.61 30.03
CA ARG A 592 -13.84 -2.26 28.59
C ARG A 592 -13.58 -3.44 27.67
N PHE A 593 -12.88 -4.47 28.14
CA PHE A 593 -12.53 -5.63 27.34
C PHE A 593 -13.25 -6.88 27.85
N TYR A 594 -13.69 -7.72 26.93
CA TYR A 594 -14.41 -8.94 27.24
C TYR A 594 -13.48 -9.99 27.86
N ALA A 595 -13.71 -10.30 29.14
CA ALA A 595 -12.98 -11.35 29.82
C ALA A 595 -13.48 -12.73 29.34
N ASN A 596 -12.54 -13.60 28.96
CA ASN A 596 -12.88 -14.93 28.44
C ASN A 596 -11.89 -16.00 28.90
N GLU A 597 -12.20 -16.67 30.02
CA GLU A 597 -11.38 -17.75 30.56
C GLU A 597 -11.24 -18.95 29.60
N ASN A 598 -12.17 -19.12 28.67
CA ASN A 598 -12.17 -20.24 27.73
C ASN A 598 -11.18 -20.08 26.57
N PHE A 599 -10.64 -18.89 26.33
CA PHE A 599 -9.55 -18.70 25.39
C PHE A 599 -8.31 -19.53 25.76
N HIS A 600 -8.05 -19.72 27.06
CA HIS A 600 -6.94 -20.56 27.53
C HIS A 600 -7.16 -22.03 27.20
N ALA A 601 -8.40 -22.53 27.35
CA ALA A 601 -8.73 -23.91 26.98
C ALA A 601 -8.52 -24.18 25.48
N LEU A 602 -8.80 -23.19 24.62
CA LEU A 602 -8.55 -23.28 23.18
C LEU A 602 -7.04 -23.17 22.86
N ALA A 603 -6.30 -22.35 23.61
CA ALA A 603 -4.87 -22.14 23.44
C ALA A 603 -4.02 -23.38 23.74
N GLU A 604 -4.54 -24.36 24.48
CA GLU A 604 -3.86 -25.63 24.76
C GLU A 604 -4.05 -26.69 23.65
N LEU A 605 -4.90 -26.41 22.65
CA LEU A 605 -5.14 -27.31 21.52
C LEU A 605 -4.17 -27.04 20.36
N ASP A 606 -3.78 -28.10 19.65
CA ASP A 606 -2.92 -27.97 18.46
C ASP A 606 -3.71 -27.37 17.28
N ASP A 607 -4.98 -27.80 17.10
CA ASP A 607 -5.88 -27.36 16.04
C ASP A 607 -7.20 -26.89 16.62
N VAL A 608 -7.54 -25.62 16.44
CA VAL A 608 -8.77 -25.02 17.01
C VAL A 608 -9.84 -24.81 15.95
N VAL A 609 -9.49 -24.42 14.73
CA VAL A 609 -10.45 -24.05 13.68
C VAL A 609 -10.45 -25.00 12.49
N GLU A 610 -11.63 -25.27 11.95
CA GLU A 610 -11.81 -25.93 10.66
C GLU A 610 -11.76 -24.89 9.54
N LYS A 611 -11.11 -25.22 8.41
CA LYS A 611 -10.99 -24.34 7.24
C LYS A 611 -11.48 -25.02 5.98
N ASP A 612 -12.06 -24.24 5.08
CA ASP A 612 -12.37 -24.68 3.72
C ASP A 612 -11.11 -24.76 2.84
N LYS A 613 -11.28 -25.20 1.58
CA LYS A 613 -10.17 -25.29 0.59
C LYS A 613 -9.55 -23.93 0.27
N GLY A 614 -10.23 -22.84 0.57
CA GLY A 614 -9.76 -21.46 0.41
C GLY A 614 -9.07 -20.90 1.64
N GLY A 615 -8.99 -21.66 2.74
CA GLY A 615 -8.37 -21.25 4.01
C GLY A 615 -9.29 -20.43 4.91
N ARG A 616 -10.59 -20.30 4.59
CA ARG A 616 -11.56 -19.59 5.42
C ARG A 616 -12.01 -20.46 6.58
N VAL A 617 -12.14 -19.86 7.74
CA VAL A 617 -12.65 -20.54 8.93
C VAL A 617 -14.13 -20.87 8.74
N THR A 618 -14.47 -22.14 8.93
CA THR A 618 -15.83 -22.67 8.80
C THR A 618 -16.44 -23.10 10.13
N GLY A 619 -15.62 -23.23 11.17
CA GLY A 619 -16.07 -23.63 12.49
C GLY A 619 -14.92 -23.96 13.44
N PHE A 620 -15.27 -24.36 14.64
CA PHE A 620 -14.33 -24.99 15.57
C PHE A 620 -14.21 -26.49 15.31
N THR A 621 -13.01 -27.05 15.49
CA THR A 621 -12.79 -28.50 15.48
C THR A 621 -13.61 -29.19 16.59
N LYS A 622 -13.84 -30.49 16.46
CA LYS A 622 -14.54 -31.26 17.49
C LYS A 622 -13.88 -31.15 18.87
N ALA A 623 -12.54 -31.07 18.91
CA ALA A 623 -11.79 -30.89 20.14
C ALA A 623 -12.08 -29.51 20.77
N ALA A 624 -12.04 -28.44 19.97
CA ALA A 624 -12.35 -27.10 20.40
C ALA A 624 -13.81 -26.94 20.86
N GLN A 625 -14.77 -27.48 20.09
CA GLN A 625 -16.18 -27.50 20.50
C GLN A 625 -16.39 -28.17 21.85
N LYS A 626 -15.70 -29.30 22.09
CA LYS A 626 -15.76 -30.00 23.39
C LYS A 626 -15.15 -29.18 24.51
N ALA A 627 -14.03 -28.50 24.25
CA ALA A 627 -13.33 -27.67 25.25
C ALA A 627 -14.17 -26.49 25.76
N VAL A 628 -15.03 -25.93 24.88
CA VAL A 628 -15.87 -24.74 25.23
C VAL A 628 -17.35 -25.08 25.41
N LYS A 629 -17.76 -26.35 25.36
CA LYS A 629 -19.16 -26.78 25.35
C LYS A 629 -20.02 -26.18 26.47
N ASP A 630 -19.50 -26.19 27.68
CA ASP A 630 -20.24 -25.75 28.88
C ASP A 630 -20.26 -24.21 29.03
N ALA A 631 -19.48 -23.51 28.18
CA ALA A 631 -19.38 -22.05 28.18
C ALA A 631 -20.25 -21.39 27.10
N VAL A 632 -20.71 -22.15 26.09
CA VAL A 632 -21.52 -21.61 24.99
C VAL A 632 -22.98 -21.50 25.43
N GLY A 633 -23.51 -20.28 25.39
CA GLY A 633 -24.91 -19.98 25.69
C GLY A 633 -25.87 -20.39 24.57
N SER A 634 -27.14 -20.07 24.77
CA SER A 634 -28.24 -20.39 23.85
C SER A 634 -28.92 -19.13 23.26
N HIS A 635 -28.26 -17.98 23.32
CA HIS A 635 -28.80 -16.70 22.86
C HIS A 635 -27.93 -16.09 21.76
N PRO A 636 -27.92 -16.68 20.53
CA PRO A 636 -27.08 -16.20 19.45
C PRO A 636 -27.42 -14.76 19.07
N ALA A 637 -26.39 -13.93 18.92
CA ALA A 637 -26.54 -12.56 18.43
C ALA A 637 -26.70 -12.56 16.89
N SER A 638 -27.50 -11.62 16.37
CA SER A 638 -27.59 -11.41 14.93
C SER A 638 -26.29 -10.81 14.37
N ALA A 639 -26.02 -11.01 13.08
CA ALA A 639 -24.87 -10.41 12.40
C ALA A 639 -24.84 -8.88 12.54
N GLU A 640 -25.99 -8.22 12.44
CA GLU A 640 -26.12 -6.79 12.63
C GLU A 640 -25.76 -6.36 14.06
N THR A 641 -26.20 -7.11 15.07
CA THR A 641 -25.90 -6.85 16.47
C THR A 641 -24.40 -6.99 16.73
N ILE A 642 -23.77 -8.03 16.19
CA ILE A 642 -22.33 -8.27 16.31
C ILE A 642 -21.55 -7.12 15.68
N LEU A 643 -21.84 -6.79 14.42
CA LEU A 643 -21.18 -5.72 13.69
C LEU A 643 -21.31 -4.38 14.42
N ARG A 644 -22.52 -4.04 14.86
CA ARG A 644 -22.79 -2.79 15.60
C ARG A 644 -21.98 -2.70 16.88
N ARG A 645 -21.92 -3.80 17.67
CA ARG A 645 -21.10 -3.83 18.92
C ARG A 645 -19.62 -3.60 18.63
N VAL A 646 -19.10 -4.18 17.54
CA VAL A 646 -17.72 -3.98 17.13
C VAL A 646 -17.48 -2.53 16.73
N GLN A 647 -18.36 -1.95 15.91
CA GLN A 647 -18.26 -0.56 15.46
C GLN A 647 -18.31 0.42 16.63
N ASP A 648 -19.32 0.28 17.50
CA ASP A 648 -19.50 1.16 18.68
C ASP A 648 -18.33 0.97 19.68
N GLY A 649 -17.85 -0.27 19.86
CA GLY A 649 -16.71 -0.59 20.70
C GLY A 649 -15.40 -0.01 20.18
N LEU A 650 -15.16 -0.04 18.87
CA LEU A 650 -13.99 0.59 18.25
C LEU A 650 -14.06 2.12 18.36
N ALA A 651 -15.22 2.72 18.08
CA ALA A 651 -15.39 4.17 18.18
C ALA A 651 -15.13 4.66 19.62
N SER A 652 -15.71 3.97 20.60
CA SER A 652 -15.47 4.28 22.03
C SER A 652 -14.01 4.15 22.41
N GLU A 653 -13.35 3.06 22.02
CA GLU A 653 -11.96 2.80 22.40
C GLU A 653 -10.99 3.79 21.71
N ILE A 654 -11.22 4.13 20.44
CA ILE A 654 -10.45 5.15 19.72
C ILE A 654 -10.58 6.51 20.42
N LYS A 655 -11.79 6.92 20.80
CA LYS A 655 -12.00 8.18 21.54
C LYS A 655 -11.24 8.20 22.86
N ILE A 656 -11.32 7.10 23.63
CA ILE A 656 -10.60 6.98 24.88
C ILE A 656 -9.07 7.05 24.67
N MET A 657 -8.55 6.39 23.65
CA MET A 657 -7.11 6.45 23.33
C MET A 657 -6.64 7.86 22.99
N LEU A 658 -7.48 8.65 22.31
CA LEU A 658 -7.19 10.07 22.04
C LEU A 658 -7.23 10.91 23.33
N ASP A 659 -8.21 10.68 24.21
CA ASP A 659 -8.33 11.37 25.48
C ASP A 659 -7.21 11.02 26.45
N GLU A 660 -6.73 9.78 26.42
CA GLU A 660 -5.56 9.29 27.18
C GLU A 660 -4.22 9.78 26.56
N GLY A 661 -4.23 10.37 25.36
CA GLY A 661 -3.02 10.83 24.67
C GLY A 661 -2.11 9.69 24.22
N VAL A 662 -2.67 8.52 23.92
CA VAL A 662 -1.90 7.37 23.38
C VAL A 662 -1.25 7.75 22.05
N VAL A 663 -1.95 8.51 21.22
CA VAL A 663 -1.44 9.17 20.02
C VAL A 663 -1.93 10.61 19.98
N PRO A 664 -1.23 11.53 19.28
CA PRO A 664 -1.64 12.93 19.20
C PRO A 664 -2.97 13.16 18.49
N GLU A 665 -3.24 12.43 17.41
CA GLU A 665 -4.37 12.66 16.52
C GLU A 665 -4.94 11.35 15.99
N VAL A 666 -6.22 11.36 15.60
CA VAL A 666 -6.92 10.19 15.06
C VAL A 666 -6.29 9.65 13.77
N GLN A 667 -5.64 10.51 12.99
CA GLN A 667 -4.89 10.16 11.80
C GLN A 667 -3.78 9.15 12.07
N ASP A 668 -3.17 9.16 13.26
CA ASP A 668 -2.16 8.20 13.66
C ASP A 668 -2.77 6.82 13.91
N ILE A 669 -3.99 6.77 14.47
CA ILE A 669 -4.75 5.52 14.63
C ILE A 669 -5.10 4.92 13.27
N ASP A 670 -5.63 5.72 12.35
CA ASP A 670 -5.96 5.25 11.01
C ASP A 670 -4.72 4.74 10.28
N LEU A 671 -3.61 5.47 10.38
CA LEU A 671 -2.34 5.07 9.78
C LEU A 671 -1.84 3.73 10.37
N CYS A 672 -1.93 3.57 11.69
CA CYS A 672 -1.58 2.32 12.37
C CYS A 672 -2.46 1.16 11.89
N LEU A 673 -3.76 1.34 11.77
CA LEU A 673 -4.68 0.29 11.34
C LEU A 673 -4.52 -0.07 9.85
N ILE A 674 -4.33 0.92 8.98
CA ILE A 674 -4.06 0.67 7.55
C ILE A 674 -2.76 -0.13 7.37
N LEU A 675 -1.69 0.29 8.03
CA LEU A 675 -0.35 -0.27 7.84
C LEU A 675 -0.05 -1.49 8.72
N GLY A 676 -0.69 -1.59 9.89
CA GLY A 676 -0.42 -2.63 10.88
C GLY A 676 -1.48 -3.74 10.97
N ALA A 677 -2.75 -3.43 10.67
CA ALA A 677 -3.85 -4.39 10.69
C ALA A 677 -4.43 -4.70 9.29
N GLY A 678 -4.00 -3.97 8.25
CA GLY A 678 -4.54 -4.12 6.90
C GLY A 678 -5.98 -3.60 6.78
N TRP A 679 -6.34 -2.57 7.57
CA TRP A 679 -7.63 -1.91 7.41
C TRP A 679 -7.81 -1.41 5.98
N PRO A 680 -9.00 -1.53 5.36
CA PRO A 680 -9.18 -1.21 3.95
C PRO A 680 -8.80 0.24 3.63
N PHE A 681 -7.93 0.41 2.65
CA PHE A 681 -7.48 1.71 2.18
C PHE A 681 -8.64 2.55 1.64
N ILE A 682 -9.61 1.90 0.99
CA ILE A 682 -10.82 2.53 0.44
C ILE A 682 -11.80 3.02 1.51
N ASP A 683 -11.64 2.63 2.76
CA ASP A 683 -12.43 3.13 3.88
C ASP A 683 -11.77 4.33 4.57
N GLY A 684 -10.52 4.64 4.22
CA GLY A 684 -9.78 5.76 4.77
C GLY A 684 -9.12 5.45 6.13
N GLY A 685 -9.25 4.24 6.63
CA GLY A 685 -8.94 3.88 8.00
C GLY A 685 -10.21 3.59 8.80
N ALA A 686 -10.08 3.38 10.09
CA ALA A 686 -11.22 3.03 10.94
C ALA A 686 -12.10 4.26 11.23
N SER A 687 -11.51 5.41 11.54
CA SER A 687 -12.28 6.56 12.00
C SER A 687 -13.22 7.14 10.93
N PRO A 688 -12.83 7.31 9.65
CA PRO A 688 -13.77 7.74 8.62
C PRO A 688 -14.89 6.71 8.37
N TYR A 689 -14.56 5.42 8.45
CA TYR A 689 -15.56 4.36 8.35
C TYR A 689 -16.59 4.45 9.50
N LEU A 690 -16.13 4.58 10.75
CA LEU A 690 -16.99 4.66 11.92
C LEU A 690 -17.87 5.92 11.91
N ASP A 691 -17.36 7.05 11.40
CA ASP A 691 -18.14 8.27 11.20
C ASP A 691 -19.26 8.05 10.16
N ARG A 692 -18.97 7.41 9.02
CA ARG A 692 -19.98 7.10 7.99
C ARG A 692 -21.07 6.15 8.46
N GLU A 693 -20.69 5.14 9.29
CA GLU A 693 -21.63 4.16 9.86
C GLU A 693 -22.38 4.72 11.10
N GLY A 694 -22.13 5.95 11.50
CA GLY A 694 -22.74 6.61 12.66
C GLY A 694 -22.33 6.01 14.00
N ALA A 695 -21.24 5.23 14.03
CA ALA A 695 -20.73 4.59 15.26
C ALA A 695 -20.14 5.63 16.21
N SER A 696 -19.40 6.59 15.67
CA SER A 696 -18.81 7.70 16.44
C SER A 696 -19.91 8.52 17.14
N GLU A 697 -20.98 8.86 16.41
CA GLU A 697 -22.12 9.61 16.96
C GLU A 697 -22.85 8.82 18.06
N ARG A 698 -23.03 7.50 17.86
CA ARG A 698 -23.62 6.63 18.92
C ARG A 698 -22.72 6.49 20.14
N ALA A 699 -21.39 6.48 19.95
CA ALA A 699 -20.43 6.24 21.04
C ALA A 699 -20.17 7.49 21.88
N PHE A 700 -20.03 8.67 21.26
CA PHE A 700 -19.65 9.90 21.98
C PHE A 700 -20.35 11.18 21.48
N SER A 701 -21.46 11.05 20.75
CA SER A 701 -22.32 12.17 20.28
C SER A 701 -21.61 13.18 19.38
N ASP A 702 -20.56 12.76 18.67
CA ASP A 702 -19.77 13.58 17.74
C ASP A 702 -19.13 12.69 16.67
N THR A 703 -18.35 13.28 15.74
CA THR A 703 -17.55 12.57 14.75
C THR A 703 -16.06 12.80 14.97
N PHE A 704 -15.22 11.90 14.46
CA PHE A 704 -13.76 12.06 14.54
C PHE A 704 -13.25 13.15 13.60
N HIS A 705 -13.95 13.39 12.49
CA HIS A 705 -13.54 14.33 11.44
C HIS A 705 -14.55 15.46 11.26
N HIS A 706 -14.04 16.70 11.17
CA HIS A 706 -14.81 17.91 10.92
C HIS A 706 -14.21 18.73 9.76
N PRO A 707 -14.83 18.75 8.55
CA PRO A 707 -16.04 18.00 8.18
C PRO A 707 -15.78 16.49 8.06
N PRO A 708 -16.83 15.66 8.13
CA PRO A 708 -16.72 14.23 7.91
C PRO A 708 -16.12 13.90 6.53
N ILE A 709 -15.30 12.85 6.46
CA ILE A 709 -14.69 12.38 5.20
C ILE A 709 -15.74 11.60 4.42
N ARG A 710 -16.39 12.29 3.50
CA ARG A 710 -17.47 11.78 2.64
C ARG A 710 -17.28 12.20 1.21
N GLY A 711 -17.94 11.51 0.30
CA GLY A 711 -18.07 11.91 -1.08
C GLY A 711 -18.82 13.23 -1.23
N ILE A 712 -18.81 13.76 -2.44
CA ILE A 712 -19.54 14.99 -2.78
C ILE A 712 -21.03 14.65 -2.75
N ALA A 713 -21.79 15.31 -1.88
CA ALA A 713 -23.24 15.19 -1.86
C ALA A 713 -23.80 15.57 -3.23
N GLY A 714 -24.53 14.63 -3.86
CA GLY A 714 -25.15 14.84 -5.17
C GLY A 714 -26.29 15.86 -5.13
#